data_d25f18b5d7f40215c103b392d51e2547
#
_entry.id   d25f18b5d7f40215c103b392d51e2547
#
_cell.length_a   1.000
_cell.length_b   1.000
_cell.length_c   1.000
_cell.angle_alpha   90.00
_cell.angle_beta   90.00
_cell.angle_gamma   90.00
#
_symmetry.space_group_name_H-M   'P 1'
#
loop_
_entity.id
_entity.type
_entity.pdbx_description
1 polymer ?
#
loop_
_entity_poly.entity_id
_entity_poly.type
_entity_poly.pdbx_seq_one_letter_code
_entity_poly.pdbx_strand_id
1 'polypeptide(L)'
;MQWTGLNELREKYLHYFETKGHLRLGSFPLVPKDDPSLLLINSGMAPMKKWFLGQEEPPRHRVTTCQKCIRTPDIERVGITARHGCFFEMLGNFSFQDYFKKEVIPWAWEFLTKELEIPADRLYISVYQEDDEAYDIWTKEVGIPEDHMVRLGKEDNFWEHGSGPCGPCSEIYYDRGLKYGCGKPTCGVGCDCDRFMEIWNLVFSQYDADGKGNYELLAKPKIDTGMGLERLAVVMQDVNNLFEVDTVAAVLHHVERIAGKKYGENEKDDISIRVITDHIRATVFMASDGILPSNEGRGYVMRRLLRRAARHGRMLGINRPFLTELVETVIESSEAGYPELREHESYIKKVIGTEELRFGRTIDAGLNILTGMMGRLKEAHEKVLSGVEAFKLNDTFGFPLDLTREIAAEAGFAVDEAAFHIEMTKQRERARAERLAKDISGWSADLFGELTAEPTQFDGYETLSEKAKVLALSDGEELVDAIATDEAGEAKDGVLVVLDRTPFYAEMGGQVADHGYLVSGDAKLKVTQVKKTPKGYFVHTCELLDGTIHVDDEVTASVDEKRRAAICRNHTATHLLQKALREVLGGHVHQAGSYQDDQITHFDFTHFSAVSPAELAEVERRVNEKIYEALPVTVKNLPIEEAKKMGAMALFGEKYGSVVRVVDAGGWSTEFCGGTHVTNTAQIGCFKILSESSVAAGIRRIEATTAFGVLDLLDDRTEILAKTAVALKANNLKDAPARAEALAAELKETAKQLEILKAQMAAAKIDGLFENAADIDGVRIVSAYLTGTGADTLRDMVDKVRDKAPNAVTVLIGSDGNKTMMAVGVSKNALARGLKAGALVKKIAAIAGGNGGGKPDFAMAGIRDTSKIDDALNAVPEIVKAEMNQ
;
A
#
# COMPACT_ATOMS: atom_id res chain seq x y z
N MET A 1 -43.29 -13.69 19.81
CA MET A 1 -42.13 -13.10 19.13
C MET A 1 -42.52 -12.82 17.70
N GLN A 2 -42.45 -11.55 17.27
CA GLN A 2 -42.76 -11.13 15.89
C GLN A 2 -41.48 -11.00 15.09
N TRP A 3 -41.48 -11.44 13.84
CA TRP A 3 -40.34 -11.24 12.93
C TRP A 3 -40.04 -9.73 12.81
N THR A 4 -38.78 -9.34 13.01
CA THR A 4 -38.36 -7.95 13.01
C THR A 4 -37.05 -7.82 12.24
N GLY A 5 -36.98 -6.87 11.31
CA GLY A 5 -35.78 -6.59 10.51
C GLY A 5 -34.64 -6.01 11.33
N LEU A 6 -33.40 -6.23 10.90
CA LEU A 6 -32.19 -5.79 11.63
C LEU A 6 -32.19 -4.28 11.87
N ASN A 7 -32.52 -3.47 10.87
CA ASN A 7 -32.58 -2.02 11.00
C ASN A 7 -33.67 -1.56 12.00
N GLU A 8 -34.81 -2.25 12.04
CA GLU A 8 -35.87 -1.98 13.00
C GLU A 8 -35.45 -2.37 14.43
N LEU A 9 -34.73 -3.50 14.60
CA LEU A 9 -34.19 -3.90 15.90
C LEU A 9 -33.24 -2.85 16.47
N ARG A 10 -32.36 -2.29 15.61
CA ARG A 10 -31.45 -1.19 15.99
C ARG A 10 -32.26 -0.01 16.55
N GLU A 11 -33.27 0.42 15.82
CA GLU A 11 -34.10 1.58 16.22
C GLU A 11 -34.90 1.29 17.50
N LYS A 12 -35.50 0.10 17.65
CA LYS A 12 -36.23 -0.29 18.85
C LYS A 12 -35.31 -0.25 20.08
N TYR A 13 -34.09 -0.76 20.00
CA TYR A 13 -33.14 -0.73 21.11
C TYR A 13 -32.74 0.70 21.48
N LEU A 14 -32.31 1.50 20.50
CA LEU A 14 -31.87 2.86 20.78
C LEU A 14 -33.02 3.71 21.35
N HIS A 15 -34.22 3.59 20.79
CA HIS A 15 -35.39 4.31 21.26
C HIS A 15 -35.81 3.87 22.69
N TYR A 16 -35.77 2.56 22.98
CA TYR A 16 -36.07 2.04 24.32
C TYR A 16 -35.16 2.69 25.37
N PHE A 17 -33.85 2.76 25.12
CA PHE A 17 -32.91 3.38 26.05
C PHE A 17 -33.02 4.92 26.11
N GLU A 18 -33.46 5.57 25.06
CA GLU A 18 -33.84 6.99 25.10
C GLU A 18 -34.99 7.21 26.09
N THR A 19 -35.98 6.31 26.15
CA THR A 19 -37.08 6.36 27.15
C THR A 19 -36.57 6.16 28.60
N LYS A 20 -35.42 5.49 28.76
CA LYS A 20 -34.74 5.37 30.07
C LYS A 20 -33.79 6.54 30.37
N GLY A 21 -33.82 7.60 29.56
CA GLY A 21 -33.04 8.82 29.77
C GLY A 21 -31.62 8.81 29.20
N HIS A 22 -31.27 7.84 28.34
CA HIS A 22 -29.96 7.79 27.69
C HIS A 22 -29.86 8.79 26.56
N LEU A 23 -28.65 9.36 26.37
CA LEU A 23 -28.30 10.11 25.19
C LEU A 23 -27.92 9.14 24.09
N ARG A 24 -28.64 9.16 22.99
CA ARG A 24 -28.29 8.43 21.79
C ARG A 24 -27.09 9.08 21.11
N LEU A 25 -26.03 8.33 20.91
CA LEU A 25 -24.86 8.72 20.13
C LEU A 25 -24.83 7.95 18.81
N GLY A 26 -24.30 8.58 17.77
CA GLY A 26 -23.95 7.89 16.51
C GLY A 26 -22.81 6.91 16.71
N SER A 27 -22.65 5.97 15.78
CA SER A 27 -21.51 5.06 15.78
C SER A 27 -20.21 5.83 15.57
N PHE A 28 -19.22 5.53 16.38
CA PHE A 28 -17.87 6.07 16.20
C PHE A 28 -17.16 5.40 15.01
N PRO A 29 -16.18 6.07 14.41
CA PRO A 29 -15.34 5.47 13.36
C PRO A 29 -14.62 4.20 13.87
N LEU A 30 -14.39 3.24 12.98
CA LEU A 30 -13.61 2.02 13.27
C LEU A 30 -12.15 2.30 13.64
N VAL A 31 -11.65 3.50 13.29
CA VAL A 31 -10.32 3.95 13.65
C VAL A 31 -10.33 4.52 15.05
N PRO A 32 -9.65 3.89 16.05
CA PRO A 32 -9.57 4.43 17.40
C PRO A 32 -8.95 5.82 17.41
N LYS A 33 -9.55 6.74 18.13
CA LYS A 33 -9.00 8.10 18.32
C LYS A 33 -8.17 8.09 19.61
N ASP A 34 -6.88 8.42 19.48
CA ASP A 34 -5.93 8.58 20.60
C ASP A 34 -5.76 7.32 21.50
N ASP A 35 -6.04 6.12 20.98
CA ASP A 35 -5.77 4.85 21.67
C ASP A 35 -4.84 3.95 20.82
N PRO A 36 -3.53 3.94 21.10
CA PRO A 36 -2.58 3.09 20.39
C PRO A 36 -2.68 1.61 20.78
N SER A 37 -3.44 1.26 21.82
CA SER A 37 -3.60 -0.13 22.27
C SER A 37 -4.54 -0.93 21.36
N LEU A 38 -5.41 -0.25 20.60
CA LEU A 38 -6.37 -0.85 19.70
C LEU A 38 -6.04 -0.56 18.22
N LEU A 39 -6.04 -1.61 17.42
CA LEU A 39 -5.88 -1.48 15.98
C LEU A 39 -7.17 -0.97 15.32
N LEU A 40 -8.30 -1.56 15.69
CA LEU A 40 -9.65 -1.26 15.22
C LEU A 40 -10.62 -1.32 16.39
N ILE A 41 -11.70 -0.55 16.33
CA ILE A 41 -12.77 -0.62 17.34
C ILE A 41 -13.43 -2.00 17.28
N ASN A 42 -13.45 -2.71 18.40
CA ASN A 42 -13.89 -4.09 18.55
C ASN A 42 -15.02 -4.29 19.58
N SER A 43 -15.45 -3.21 20.23
CA SER A 43 -16.54 -3.21 21.21
C SER A 43 -17.23 -1.85 21.31
N GLY A 44 -18.41 -1.83 21.91
CA GLY A 44 -19.19 -0.60 22.11
C GLY A 44 -18.51 0.41 23.03
N MET A 45 -17.81 -0.07 24.04
CA MET A 45 -17.13 0.77 25.06
C MET A 45 -15.81 1.36 24.55
N ALA A 46 -15.13 0.69 23.61
CA ALA A 46 -13.78 1.07 23.18
C ALA A 46 -13.62 2.55 22.79
N PRO A 47 -14.53 3.18 22.02
CA PRO A 47 -14.41 4.61 21.68
C PRO A 47 -14.64 5.54 22.87
N MET A 48 -15.28 5.06 23.95
CA MET A 48 -15.64 5.83 25.16
C MET A 48 -14.70 5.55 26.35
N LYS A 49 -13.56 4.89 26.11
CA LYS A 49 -12.60 4.47 27.13
C LYS A 49 -12.17 5.62 28.04
N LYS A 50 -11.96 6.83 27.51
CA LYS A 50 -11.58 8.01 28.29
C LYS A 50 -12.65 8.41 29.32
N TRP A 51 -13.93 8.26 29.00
CA TRP A 51 -15.05 8.49 29.92
C TRP A 51 -15.12 7.41 31.01
N PHE A 52 -14.84 6.16 30.62
CA PHE A 52 -14.75 5.05 31.60
C PHE A 52 -13.57 5.24 32.56
N LEU A 53 -12.44 5.75 32.09
CA LEU A 53 -11.26 6.04 32.92
C LEU A 53 -11.39 7.36 33.71
N GLY A 54 -12.44 8.16 33.49
CA GLY A 54 -12.62 9.46 34.14
C GLY A 54 -11.61 10.52 33.66
N GLN A 55 -10.99 10.31 32.51
CA GLN A 55 -10.03 11.26 31.90
C GLN A 55 -10.75 12.41 31.17
N GLU A 56 -11.97 12.17 30.74
CA GLU A 56 -12.85 13.15 30.10
C GLU A 56 -14.27 12.96 30.66
N GLU A 57 -15.01 14.06 30.79
CA GLU A 57 -16.43 14.01 31.18
C GLU A 57 -17.29 13.53 30.01
N PRO A 58 -18.21 12.55 30.21
CA PRO A 58 -19.12 12.13 29.17
C PRO A 58 -20.16 13.25 28.86
N PRO A 59 -20.70 13.30 27.66
CA PRO A 59 -21.71 14.29 27.29
C PRO A 59 -23.02 14.13 28.11
N ARG A 60 -23.25 12.95 28.65
CA ARG A 60 -24.29 12.58 29.58
C ARG A 60 -23.88 11.30 30.33
N HIS A 61 -24.29 11.16 31.61
CA HIS A 61 -23.95 9.97 32.38
C HIS A 61 -24.68 8.69 31.93
N ARG A 62 -25.71 8.82 31.08
CA ARG A 62 -26.40 7.71 30.40
C ARG A 62 -26.24 7.87 28.90
N VAL A 63 -25.66 6.89 28.26
CA VAL A 63 -25.42 6.90 26.79
C VAL A 63 -25.86 5.58 26.19
N THR A 64 -26.45 5.62 25.01
CA THR A 64 -26.74 4.44 24.19
C THR A 64 -26.22 4.63 22.78
N THR A 65 -25.72 3.54 22.19
CA THR A 65 -25.19 3.56 20.81
C THR A 65 -25.32 2.19 20.15
N CYS A 66 -25.34 2.19 18.83
CA CYS A 66 -25.08 1.01 18.00
C CYS A 66 -23.71 1.20 17.36
N GLN A 67 -22.71 0.51 17.86
CA GLN A 67 -21.31 0.68 17.43
C GLN A 67 -20.91 -0.36 16.39
N LYS A 68 -20.44 0.12 15.24
CA LYS A 68 -19.76 -0.75 14.27
C LYS A 68 -18.43 -1.26 14.82
N CYS A 69 -18.21 -2.57 14.69
CA CYS A 69 -17.06 -3.27 15.26
C CYS A 69 -16.38 -4.19 14.26
N ILE A 70 -15.05 -4.32 14.38
CA ILE A 70 -14.25 -5.31 13.65
C ILE A 70 -13.46 -6.16 14.65
N ARG A 71 -13.66 -7.48 14.60
CA ARG A 71 -12.88 -8.47 15.37
C ARG A 71 -12.01 -9.31 14.46
N THR A 72 -10.71 -9.08 14.51
CA THR A 72 -9.72 -9.74 13.66
C THR A 72 -9.42 -11.20 14.03
N PRO A 73 -9.48 -11.64 15.31
CA PRO A 73 -9.32 -13.04 15.67
C PRO A 73 -10.35 -13.98 15.06
N ASP A 74 -11.53 -13.46 14.71
CA ASP A 74 -12.64 -14.25 14.17
C ASP A 74 -12.54 -14.51 12.67
N ILE A 75 -11.59 -13.88 11.96
CA ILE A 75 -11.43 -13.97 10.50
C ILE A 75 -11.37 -15.43 10.00
N GLU A 76 -10.66 -16.30 10.74
CA GLU A 76 -10.49 -17.70 10.34
C GLU A 76 -11.73 -18.56 10.61
N ARG A 77 -12.63 -18.11 11.52
CA ARG A 77 -13.88 -18.77 11.85
C ARG A 77 -15.05 -18.37 10.97
N VAL A 78 -14.90 -17.25 10.24
CA VAL A 78 -15.93 -16.75 9.32
C VAL A 78 -16.21 -17.76 8.21
N GLY A 79 -17.48 -18.03 8.00
CA GLY A 79 -17.95 -19.01 7.02
C GLY A 79 -18.05 -20.43 7.57
N ILE A 80 -17.34 -20.77 8.65
CA ILE A 80 -17.31 -22.12 9.24
C ILE A 80 -18.38 -22.27 10.32
N THR A 81 -18.54 -21.24 11.17
CA THR A 81 -19.52 -21.25 12.28
C THR A 81 -20.74 -20.39 11.96
N ALA A 82 -21.84 -20.64 12.65
CA ALA A 82 -23.10 -19.90 12.45
C ALA A 82 -23.09 -18.49 13.08
N ARG A 83 -22.18 -18.20 14.00
CA ARG A 83 -22.22 -17.03 14.89
C ARG A 83 -21.02 -16.09 14.80
N HIS A 84 -20.00 -16.38 13.94
CA HIS A 84 -18.82 -15.54 13.79
C HIS A 84 -18.84 -14.75 12.49
N GLY A 85 -18.65 -13.44 12.64
CA GLY A 85 -18.38 -12.49 11.56
C GLY A 85 -17.27 -11.55 11.99
N CYS A 86 -16.47 -11.05 11.02
CA CYS A 86 -15.46 -10.02 11.31
C CYS A 86 -16.10 -8.68 11.64
N PHE A 87 -17.09 -8.30 10.84
CA PHE A 87 -17.87 -7.08 11.02
C PHE A 87 -19.20 -7.42 11.69
N PHE A 88 -19.53 -6.67 12.73
CA PHE A 88 -20.82 -6.75 13.40
C PHE A 88 -21.16 -5.42 14.07
N GLU A 89 -22.42 -5.25 14.37
CA GLU A 89 -22.94 -4.10 15.09
C GLU A 89 -23.20 -4.47 16.56
N MET A 90 -22.67 -3.66 17.48
CA MET A 90 -22.85 -3.85 18.92
C MET A 90 -23.76 -2.77 19.48
N LEU A 91 -24.93 -3.18 19.92
CA LEU A 91 -25.85 -2.37 20.70
C LEU A 91 -25.34 -2.27 22.13
N GLY A 92 -25.30 -1.06 22.69
CA GLY A 92 -24.81 -0.83 24.04
C GLY A 92 -25.56 0.27 24.77
N ASN A 93 -25.79 0.07 26.06
CA ASN A 93 -26.22 1.09 26.99
C ASN A 93 -25.19 1.20 28.11
N PHE A 94 -24.80 2.42 28.42
CA PHE A 94 -23.67 2.72 29.30
C PHE A 94 -24.10 3.64 30.43
N SER A 95 -23.57 3.34 31.63
CA SER A 95 -23.71 4.21 32.80
C SER A 95 -22.34 4.69 33.27
N PHE A 96 -22.17 5.99 33.27
CA PHE A 96 -21.00 6.65 33.83
C PHE A 96 -21.33 7.15 35.23
N GLN A 97 -21.42 6.19 36.21
CA GLN A 97 -21.70 6.46 37.62
C GLN A 97 -23.15 6.95 37.94
N ASP A 98 -24.14 6.60 37.10
CA ASP A 98 -25.55 7.03 37.31
C ASP A 98 -26.44 5.88 37.77
N TYR A 99 -26.46 4.74 37.06
CA TYR A 99 -27.23 3.55 37.46
C TYR A 99 -26.34 2.29 37.47
N PHE A 100 -26.83 1.21 38.07
CA PHE A 100 -26.08 -0.03 38.18
C PHE A 100 -26.97 -1.28 38.00
N LYS A 101 -26.65 -2.42 38.64
CA LYS A 101 -27.30 -3.71 38.45
C LYS A 101 -28.82 -3.67 38.63
N LYS A 102 -29.32 -2.94 39.66
CA LYS A 102 -30.76 -2.87 39.98
C LYS A 102 -31.62 -2.26 38.88
N GLU A 103 -31.05 -1.40 38.11
CA GLU A 103 -31.73 -0.79 36.95
C GLU A 103 -31.49 -1.57 35.67
N VAL A 104 -30.23 -1.88 35.32
CA VAL A 104 -29.91 -2.47 34.01
C VAL A 104 -30.48 -3.87 33.84
N ILE A 105 -30.48 -4.70 34.88
CA ILE A 105 -30.97 -6.07 34.81
C ILE A 105 -32.48 -6.11 34.49
N PRO A 106 -33.36 -5.41 35.25
CA PRO A 106 -34.79 -5.34 34.89
C PRO A 106 -35.03 -4.69 33.50
N TRP A 107 -34.24 -3.68 33.10
CA TRP A 107 -34.41 -3.06 31.78
C TRP A 107 -34.04 -4.02 30.68
N ALA A 108 -33.00 -4.80 30.84
CA ALA A 108 -32.61 -5.81 29.85
C ALA A 108 -33.71 -6.87 29.68
N TRP A 109 -34.26 -7.36 30.79
CA TRP A 109 -35.38 -8.30 30.76
C TRP A 109 -36.65 -7.70 30.16
N GLU A 110 -36.98 -6.46 30.53
CA GLU A 110 -38.13 -5.73 29.98
C GLU A 110 -38.01 -5.57 28.47
N PHE A 111 -36.85 -5.18 27.97
CA PHE A 111 -36.60 -5.02 26.53
C PHE A 111 -36.81 -6.35 25.80
N LEU A 112 -36.22 -7.42 26.27
CA LEU A 112 -36.30 -8.70 25.56
C LEU A 112 -37.74 -9.29 25.63
N THR A 113 -38.40 -9.24 26.78
CA THR A 113 -39.66 -9.94 26.99
C THR A 113 -40.91 -9.11 26.70
N LYS A 114 -40.85 -7.77 26.81
CA LYS A 114 -42.01 -6.90 26.57
C LYS A 114 -41.90 -6.15 25.24
N GLU A 115 -40.74 -5.57 24.94
CA GLU A 115 -40.57 -4.79 23.68
C GLU A 115 -40.37 -5.74 22.45
N LEU A 116 -39.59 -6.82 22.62
CA LEU A 116 -39.33 -7.79 21.57
C LEU A 116 -40.19 -9.04 21.64
N GLU A 117 -40.96 -9.22 22.75
CA GLU A 117 -41.84 -10.37 22.98
C GLU A 117 -41.13 -11.74 22.85
N ILE A 118 -39.84 -11.79 23.22
CA ILE A 118 -39.11 -13.05 23.27
C ILE A 118 -39.67 -13.92 24.38
N PRO A 119 -40.01 -15.20 24.12
CA PRO A 119 -40.54 -16.10 25.12
C PRO A 119 -39.57 -16.27 26.30
N ALA A 120 -40.00 -15.98 27.51
CA ALA A 120 -39.19 -16.01 28.73
C ALA A 120 -38.62 -17.40 29.02
N ASP A 121 -39.36 -18.45 28.66
CA ASP A 121 -38.97 -19.87 28.80
C ASP A 121 -37.85 -20.31 27.89
N ARG A 122 -37.46 -19.44 26.94
CA ARG A 122 -36.32 -19.67 26.03
C ARG A 122 -35.07 -18.90 26.46
N LEU A 123 -35.16 -18.06 27.46
CA LEU A 123 -34.08 -17.24 27.97
C LEU A 123 -33.39 -17.88 29.18
N TYR A 124 -32.08 -17.97 29.11
CA TYR A 124 -31.18 -18.48 30.14
C TYR A 124 -30.19 -17.42 30.55
N ILE A 125 -29.80 -17.37 31.80
CA ILE A 125 -28.95 -16.32 32.34
C ILE A 125 -27.69 -16.95 32.95
N SER A 126 -26.51 -16.45 32.60
CA SER A 126 -25.32 -16.74 33.39
C SER A 126 -24.93 -15.55 34.26
N VAL A 127 -24.32 -15.83 35.41
CA VAL A 127 -23.73 -14.84 36.29
C VAL A 127 -22.37 -15.32 36.78
N TYR A 128 -21.50 -14.37 37.12
CA TYR A 128 -20.24 -14.71 37.77
C TYR A 128 -20.50 -15.45 39.10
N GLN A 129 -19.76 -16.52 39.36
CA GLN A 129 -19.99 -17.43 40.47
C GLN A 129 -20.03 -16.75 41.84
N GLU A 130 -19.35 -15.61 42.03
CA GLU A 130 -19.28 -14.84 43.26
C GLU A 130 -20.18 -13.59 43.26
N ASP A 131 -20.98 -13.36 42.21
CA ASP A 131 -21.88 -12.21 42.14
C ASP A 131 -23.30 -12.57 42.61
N ASP A 132 -23.43 -12.71 43.92
CA ASP A 132 -24.71 -13.02 44.56
C ASP A 132 -25.74 -11.89 44.37
N GLU A 133 -25.30 -10.62 44.27
CA GLU A 133 -26.20 -9.49 44.05
C GLU A 133 -26.91 -9.62 42.70
N ALA A 134 -26.16 -9.88 41.61
CA ALA A 134 -26.77 -10.08 40.29
C ALA A 134 -27.69 -11.31 40.30
N TYR A 135 -27.25 -12.41 40.89
CA TYR A 135 -28.09 -13.61 41.03
C TYR A 135 -29.39 -13.35 41.74
N ASP A 136 -29.37 -12.62 42.86
CA ASP A 136 -30.53 -12.25 43.65
C ASP A 136 -31.48 -11.33 42.89
N ILE A 137 -30.98 -10.36 42.14
CA ILE A 137 -31.81 -9.48 41.29
C ILE A 137 -32.52 -10.33 40.22
N TRP A 138 -31.83 -11.20 39.53
CA TRP A 138 -32.41 -12.06 38.50
C TRP A 138 -33.50 -12.99 39.08
N THR A 139 -33.21 -13.66 40.20
CA THR A 139 -34.13 -14.66 40.75
C THR A 139 -35.24 -14.06 41.55
N LYS A 140 -34.99 -13.05 42.40
CA LYS A 140 -35.94 -12.50 43.37
C LYS A 140 -36.73 -11.28 42.86
N GLU A 141 -36.07 -10.41 42.07
CA GLU A 141 -36.71 -9.19 41.55
C GLU A 141 -37.29 -9.39 40.17
N VAL A 142 -36.54 -10.00 39.25
CA VAL A 142 -37.01 -10.32 37.90
C VAL A 142 -37.85 -11.60 37.87
N GLY A 143 -37.53 -12.58 38.73
CA GLY A 143 -38.29 -13.82 38.86
C GLY A 143 -37.88 -14.94 37.90
N ILE A 144 -36.64 -14.98 37.52
CA ILE A 144 -36.09 -16.06 36.68
C ILE A 144 -36.05 -17.37 37.47
N PRO A 145 -36.57 -18.50 36.91
CA PRO A 145 -36.46 -19.80 37.55
C PRO A 145 -35.00 -20.23 37.74
N GLU A 146 -34.71 -20.91 38.86
CA GLU A 146 -33.35 -21.35 39.18
C GLU A 146 -32.74 -22.29 38.12
N ASP A 147 -33.56 -23.09 37.44
CA ASP A 147 -33.14 -23.99 36.35
C ASP A 147 -32.79 -23.26 35.04
N HIS A 148 -33.09 -21.96 34.97
CA HIS A 148 -32.66 -21.07 33.89
C HIS A 148 -31.42 -20.24 34.27
N MET A 149 -30.89 -20.41 35.47
CA MET A 149 -29.73 -19.68 36.00
C MET A 149 -28.50 -20.59 36.03
N VAL A 150 -27.37 -20.05 35.58
CA VAL A 150 -26.07 -20.75 35.60
C VAL A 150 -25.02 -19.85 36.23
N ARG A 151 -24.20 -20.39 37.13
CA ARG A 151 -23.03 -19.71 37.67
C ARG A 151 -21.78 -20.18 36.95
N LEU A 152 -21.07 -19.27 36.36
CA LEU A 152 -19.84 -19.57 35.59
C LEU A 152 -18.62 -18.91 36.24
N GLY A 153 -17.46 -19.38 35.90
CA GLY A 153 -16.19 -18.89 36.43
C GLY A 153 -15.75 -17.56 35.83
N LYS A 154 -14.54 -17.16 36.21
CA LYS A 154 -13.95 -15.91 35.78
C LYS A 154 -13.68 -15.88 34.27
N GLU A 155 -13.42 -17.03 33.65
CA GLU A 155 -13.15 -17.14 32.21
C GLU A 155 -14.37 -16.75 31.37
N ASP A 156 -15.58 -16.97 31.86
CA ASP A 156 -16.82 -16.74 31.14
C ASP A 156 -17.54 -15.46 31.59
N ASN A 157 -17.66 -15.24 32.93
CA ASN A 157 -18.50 -14.16 33.47
C ASN A 157 -17.72 -13.09 34.27
N PHE A 158 -16.48 -12.80 33.90
CA PHE A 158 -15.75 -11.65 34.43
C PHE A 158 -15.00 -10.94 33.28
N TRP A 159 -15.34 -9.68 33.05
CA TRP A 159 -14.72 -8.90 31.99
C TRP A 159 -13.55 -8.10 32.55
N GLU A 160 -12.36 -8.29 31.96
CA GLU A 160 -11.15 -7.49 32.20
C GLU A 160 -10.32 -7.33 30.94
N HIS A 161 -9.64 -6.20 30.79
CA HIS A 161 -8.74 -5.94 29.69
C HIS A 161 -7.49 -5.18 30.17
N GLY A 162 -6.50 -5.91 30.66
CA GLY A 162 -5.26 -5.37 31.19
C GLY A 162 -5.48 -4.58 32.48
N SER A 163 -5.20 -3.27 32.48
CA SER A 163 -5.46 -2.37 33.60
C SER A 163 -6.68 -1.48 33.35
N GLY A 164 -7.37 -1.09 34.41
CA GLY A 164 -8.53 -0.20 34.37
C GLY A 164 -9.85 -0.85 34.83
N PRO A 165 -11.00 -0.20 34.58
CA PRO A 165 -12.29 -0.67 35.02
C PRO A 165 -12.62 -2.08 34.55
N CYS A 166 -12.98 -2.96 35.47
CA CYS A 166 -13.33 -4.35 35.21
C CYS A 166 -14.38 -4.84 36.20
N GLY A 167 -14.94 -6.01 36.00
CA GLY A 167 -15.89 -6.59 36.91
C GLY A 167 -16.63 -7.81 36.39
N PRO A 168 -17.50 -8.39 37.25
CA PRO A 168 -18.35 -9.49 36.88
C PRO A 168 -19.31 -9.09 35.78
N CYS A 169 -19.77 -10.05 35.01
CA CYS A 169 -20.82 -9.85 34.04
C CYS A 169 -21.92 -10.91 34.12
N SER A 170 -23.04 -10.56 33.52
CA SER A 170 -24.18 -11.45 33.37
C SER A 170 -24.56 -11.53 31.92
N GLU A 171 -24.63 -12.74 31.39
CA GLU A 171 -24.94 -12.96 29.98
C GLU A 171 -26.34 -13.56 29.81
N ILE A 172 -27.04 -13.13 28.80
CA ILE A 172 -28.37 -13.59 28.43
C ILE A 172 -28.28 -14.46 27.19
N TYR A 173 -28.72 -15.69 27.29
CA TYR A 173 -28.71 -16.70 26.24
C TYR A 173 -30.11 -17.02 25.76
N TYR A 174 -30.24 -17.29 24.48
CA TYR A 174 -31.49 -17.83 23.89
C TYR A 174 -31.31 -19.29 23.51
N ASP A 175 -32.19 -20.20 24.05
CA ASP A 175 -32.23 -21.60 23.63
C ASP A 175 -32.92 -21.75 22.28
N ARG A 176 -32.16 -21.99 21.24
CA ARG A 176 -32.62 -22.21 19.85
C ARG A 176 -33.25 -23.58 19.63
N GLY A 177 -33.19 -24.45 20.65
CA GLY A 177 -33.74 -25.79 20.62
C GLY A 177 -32.77 -26.89 20.22
N LEU A 178 -33.19 -28.12 20.42
CA LEU A 178 -32.35 -29.32 20.29
C LEU A 178 -31.75 -29.53 18.91
N LYS A 179 -32.36 -29.00 17.82
CA LYS A 179 -31.85 -29.15 16.48
C LYS A 179 -30.46 -28.48 16.30
N TYR A 180 -30.14 -27.49 17.14
CA TYR A 180 -28.86 -26.79 17.13
C TYR A 180 -27.87 -27.28 18.18
N GLY A 181 -28.28 -28.28 18.97
CA GLY A 181 -27.47 -28.84 20.05
C GLY A 181 -26.42 -29.84 19.54
N CYS A 182 -25.37 -30.03 20.35
CA CYS A 182 -24.28 -30.99 20.05
C CYS A 182 -24.67 -32.46 20.35
N GLY A 183 -25.90 -32.73 20.81
CA GLY A 183 -26.37 -34.06 21.16
C GLY A 183 -25.78 -34.66 22.45
N LYS A 184 -24.92 -33.94 23.16
CA LYS A 184 -24.33 -34.39 24.43
C LYS A 184 -25.33 -34.20 25.57
N PRO A 185 -25.35 -35.11 26.58
CA PRO A 185 -26.21 -34.95 27.76
C PRO A 185 -25.89 -33.68 28.57
N THR A 186 -24.68 -33.16 28.46
CA THR A 186 -24.18 -31.96 29.14
C THR A 186 -24.40 -30.68 28.31
N CYS A 187 -25.20 -30.75 27.24
CA CYS A 187 -25.47 -29.59 26.43
C CYS A 187 -26.30 -28.54 27.20
N GLY A 188 -25.69 -27.41 27.54
CA GLY A 188 -26.27 -26.32 28.33
C GLY A 188 -25.62 -25.00 27.99
N VAL A 189 -25.90 -23.97 28.78
CA VAL A 189 -25.22 -22.67 28.74
C VAL A 189 -23.72 -22.87 28.94
N GLY A 190 -22.86 -22.20 28.13
CA GLY A 190 -21.42 -22.42 28.12
C GLY A 190 -20.97 -23.55 27.18
N CYS A 191 -21.87 -24.24 26.48
CA CYS A 191 -21.51 -25.20 25.46
C CYS A 191 -21.15 -24.49 24.15
N ASP A 192 -20.08 -24.93 23.47
CA ASP A 192 -19.62 -24.37 22.18
C ASP A 192 -20.56 -24.60 20.98
N CYS A 193 -21.67 -25.37 21.16
CA CYS A 193 -22.66 -25.57 20.13
C CYS A 193 -23.59 -24.35 19.96
N ASP A 194 -24.33 -24.34 18.83
CA ASP A 194 -25.19 -23.21 18.45
C ASP A 194 -26.58 -23.22 19.11
N ARG A 195 -26.83 -24.11 20.10
CA ARG A 195 -28.12 -24.20 20.80
C ARG A 195 -28.38 -23.00 21.73
N PHE A 196 -27.46 -22.73 22.65
CA PHE A 196 -27.55 -21.62 23.58
C PHE A 196 -26.73 -20.46 23.02
N MET A 197 -27.41 -19.55 22.34
CA MET A 197 -26.77 -18.41 21.72
C MET A 197 -26.76 -17.23 22.70
N GLU A 198 -25.58 -16.79 23.11
CA GLU A 198 -25.41 -15.55 23.85
C GLU A 198 -25.87 -14.38 22.97
N ILE A 199 -26.86 -13.64 23.44
CA ILE A 199 -27.42 -12.47 22.76
C ILE A 199 -27.02 -11.16 23.40
N TRP A 200 -26.81 -11.13 24.74
CA TRP A 200 -26.50 -9.89 25.44
C TRP A 200 -25.57 -10.14 26.61
N ASN A 201 -24.54 -9.32 26.78
CA ASN A 201 -23.64 -9.32 27.92
C ASN A 201 -23.80 -8.01 28.71
N LEU A 202 -24.06 -8.08 30.00
CA LEU A 202 -24.17 -6.97 30.95
C LEU A 202 -22.93 -6.95 31.82
N VAL A 203 -22.01 -6.02 31.61
CA VAL A 203 -20.77 -5.91 32.38
C VAL A 203 -20.92 -4.89 33.51
N PHE A 204 -20.64 -5.32 34.72
CA PHE A 204 -20.72 -4.55 35.94
C PHE A 204 -19.33 -4.09 36.37
N SER A 205 -18.83 -3.04 35.77
CA SER A 205 -17.50 -2.49 36.08
C SER A 205 -17.48 -1.86 37.46
N GLN A 206 -17.17 -2.68 38.48
CA GLN A 206 -17.12 -2.29 39.88
C GLN A 206 -15.73 -2.30 40.49
N TYR A 207 -14.73 -2.79 39.75
CA TYR A 207 -13.33 -2.81 40.18
C TYR A 207 -12.44 -2.04 39.20
N ASP A 208 -11.28 -1.60 39.71
CA ASP A 208 -10.14 -1.10 38.93
C ASP A 208 -8.99 -2.09 39.03
N ALA A 209 -8.55 -2.63 37.91
CA ALA A 209 -7.48 -3.62 37.83
C ALA A 209 -6.13 -2.93 37.60
N ASP A 210 -5.10 -3.35 38.37
CA ASP A 210 -3.71 -2.87 38.17
C ASP A 210 -2.96 -3.58 37.02
N GLY A 211 -3.60 -4.53 36.35
CA GLY A 211 -2.99 -5.38 35.31
C GLY A 211 -2.05 -6.45 35.87
N LYS A 212 -1.92 -6.61 37.18
CA LYS A 212 -1.11 -7.61 37.88
C LYS A 212 -1.94 -8.61 38.68
N GLY A 213 -3.26 -8.55 38.54
CA GLY A 213 -4.21 -9.44 39.21
C GLY A 213 -4.77 -8.88 40.53
N ASN A 214 -4.49 -7.62 40.87
CA ASN A 214 -5.13 -6.96 42.02
C ASN A 214 -6.30 -6.09 41.56
N TYR A 215 -7.38 -6.06 42.38
CA TYR A 215 -8.60 -5.34 42.08
C TYR A 215 -8.97 -4.43 43.24
N GLU A 216 -9.13 -3.13 42.97
CA GLU A 216 -9.63 -2.15 43.91
C GLU A 216 -11.09 -1.82 43.59
N LEU A 217 -11.93 -1.69 44.62
CA LEU A 217 -13.35 -1.37 44.41
C LEU A 217 -13.48 0.09 43.96
N LEU A 218 -14.17 0.30 42.85
CA LEU A 218 -14.48 1.65 42.37
C LEU A 218 -15.45 2.35 43.33
N ALA A 219 -15.17 3.60 43.70
CA ALA A 219 -16.06 4.40 44.55
C ALA A 219 -17.48 4.57 43.94
N LYS A 220 -17.56 4.57 42.60
CA LYS A 220 -18.80 4.60 41.84
C LYS A 220 -18.67 3.65 40.64
N PRO A 221 -19.43 2.56 40.63
CA PRO A 221 -19.41 1.57 39.59
C PRO A 221 -20.03 2.11 38.28
N LYS A 222 -19.75 1.42 37.16
CA LYS A 222 -20.19 1.78 35.85
C LYS A 222 -20.82 0.58 35.14
N ILE A 223 -21.68 0.85 34.17
CA ILE A 223 -22.28 -0.19 33.33
C ILE A 223 -21.71 -0.07 31.91
N ASP A 224 -21.29 -1.20 31.40
CA ASP A 224 -21.00 -1.46 30.00
C ASP A 224 -21.87 -2.63 29.56
N THR A 225 -22.58 -2.49 28.43
CA THR A 225 -23.32 -3.62 27.89
C THR A 225 -23.02 -3.80 26.41
N GLY A 226 -23.05 -5.07 25.97
CA GLY A 226 -22.84 -5.41 24.58
C GLY A 226 -23.82 -6.46 24.07
N MET A 227 -24.69 -6.09 23.15
CA MET A 227 -25.59 -7.01 22.46
C MET A 227 -25.28 -7.01 20.97
N GLY A 228 -24.92 -8.18 20.43
CA GLY A 228 -24.69 -8.32 18.99
C GLY A 228 -26.01 -8.18 18.22
N LEU A 229 -26.14 -7.13 17.40
CA LEU A 229 -27.37 -6.86 16.67
C LEU A 229 -27.70 -8.00 15.69
N GLU A 230 -26.71 -8.54 14.99
CA GLU A 230 -26.90 -9.69 14.09
C GLU A 230 -27.32 -10.96 14.85
N ARG A 231 -26.78 -11.20 16.05
CA ARG A 231 -27.19 -12.34 16.89
C ARG A 231 -28.64 -12.20 17.37
N LEU A 232 -29.02 -11.00 17.79
CA LEU A 232 -30.41 -10.70 18.13
C LEU A 232 -31.33 -10.91 16.92
N ALA A 233 -30.92 -10.45 15.74
CA ALA A 233 -31.68 -10.63 14.51
C ALA A 233 -31.81 -12.12 14.12
N VAL A 234 -30.79 -12.96 14.32
CA VAL A 234 -30.88 -14.42 14.14
C VAL A 234 -32.01 -15.01 14.96
N VAL A 235 -32.17 -14.57 16.21
CA VAL A 235 -33.24 -15.01 17.11
C VAL A 235 -34.58 -14.49 16.63
N MET A 236 -34.71 -13.20 16.35
CA MET A 236 -35.99 -12.55 16.00
C MET A 236 -36.52 -12.96 14.62
N GLN A 237 -35.64 -13.36 13.70
CA GLN A 237 -35.98 -13.81 12.35
C GLN A 237 -36.07 -15.33 12.23
N ASP A 238 -35.73 -16.08 13.30
CA ASP A 238 -35.68 -17.56 13.36
C ASP A 238 -34.89 -18.18 12.21
N VAL A 239 -33.70 -17.62 11.92
CA VAL A 239 -32.81 -18.09 10.86
C VAL A 239 -31.66 -18.94 11.42
N ASN A 240 -30.98 -19.73 10.56
CA ASN A 240 -29.98 -20.69 11.06
C ASN A 240 -28.67 -20.03 11.47
N ASN A 241 -28.28 -18.96 10.84
CA ASN A 241 -27.01 -18.27 11.08
C ASN A 241 -27.09 -16.78 10.75
N LEU A 242 -26.07 -16.01 11.08
CA LEU A 242 -26.01 -14.57 10.88
C LEU A 242 -26.05 -14.17 9.38
N PHE A 243 -25.66 -15.06 8.46
CA PHE A 243 -25.67 -14.80 7.04
C PHE A 243 -27.06 -14.88 6.41
N GLU A 244 -28.03 -15.46 7.11
CA GLU A 244 -29.43 -15.54 6.70
C GLU A 244 -30.27 -14.38 7.26
N VAL A 245 -29.69 -13.48 8.07
CA VAL A 245 -30.34 -12.25 8.54
C VAL A 245 -30.63 -11.32 7.36
N ASP A 246 -31.79 -10.73 7.32
CA ASP A 246 -32.35 -9.97 6.18
C ASP A 246 -31.35 -9.08 5.44
N THR A 247 -30.68 -8.17 6.13
CA THR A 247 -29.70 -7.24 5.52
C THR A 247 -28.43 -7.94 5.06
N VAL A 248 -27.99 -8.99 5.76
CA VAL A 248 -26.82 -9.78 5.41
C VAL A 248 -27.14 -10.73 4.26
N ALA A 249 -28.33 -11.35 4.29
CA ALA A 249 -28.82 -12.23 3.23
C ALA A 249 -28.95 -11.51 1.88
N ALA A 250 -29.27 -10.22 1.86
CA ALA A 250 -29.28 -9.41 0.64
C ALA A 250 -27.93 -9.46 -0.09
N VAL A 251 -26.83 -9.33 0.66
CA VAL A 251 -25.47 -9.42 0.11
C VAL A 251 -25.15 -10.86 -0.29
N LEU A 252 -25.49 -11.84 0.55
CA LEU A 252 -25.30 -13.27 0.26
C LEU A 252 -25.97 -13.66 -1.06
N HIS A 253 -27.23 -13.30 -1.26
CA HIS A 253 -27.96 -13.57 -2.49
C HIS A 253 -27.41 -12.85 -3.72
N HIS A 254 -26.76 -11.70 -3.50
CA HIS A 254 -26.04 -11.04 -4.60
C HIS A 254 -24.78 -11.84 -4.99
N VAL A 255 -24.02 -12.36 -4.03
CA VAL A 255 -22.88 -13.26 -4.30
C VAL A 255 -23.34 -14.52 -5.06
N GLU A 256 -24.47 -15.15 -4.66
CA GLU A 256 -25.05 -16.30 -5.38
C GLU A 256 -25.30 -15.98 -6.86
N ARG A 257 -25.94 -14.84 -7.14
CA ARG A 257 -26.22 -14.40 -8.53
C ARG A 257 -24.94 -14.21 -9.34
N ILE A 258 -23.92 -13.58 -8.77
CA ILE A 258 -22.64 -13.36 -9.45
C ILE A 258 -21.93 -14.68 -9.73
N ALA A 259 -21.95 -15.61 -8.77
CA ALA A 259 -21.28 -16.90 -8.85
C ALA A 259 -22.06 -17.92 -9.69
N GLY A 260 -23.36 -17.72 -9.92
CA GLY A 260 -24.25 -18.74 -10.51
C GLY A 260 -24.35 -20.00 -9.65
N LYS A 261 -24.23 -19.84 -8.33
CA LYS A 261 -24.29 -20.89 -7.31
C LYS A 261 -25.48 -20.66 -6.40
N LYS A 262 -25.92 -21.68 -5.69
CA LYS A 262 -27.03 -21.58 -4.76
C LYS A 262 -26.58 -21.98 -3.35
N TYR A 263 -26.83 -21.11 -2.39
CA TYR A 263 -26.53 -21.34 -0.99
C TYR A 263 -27.37 -22.49 -0.42
N GLY A 264 -26.76 -23.35 0.38
CA GLY A 264 -27.39 -24.53 0.97
C GLY A 264 -27.29 -25.80 0.11
N GLU A 265 -26.72 -25.76 -1.11
CA GLU A 265 -26.52 -26.92 -1.95
C GLU A 265 -25.15 -27.61 -1.81
N ASN A 266 -24.12 -26.82 -1.46
CA ASN A 266 -22.75 -27.32 -1.32
C ASN A 266 -22.02 -26.58 -0.20
N GLU A 267 -21.58 -27.28 0.84
CA GLU A 267 -20.93 -26.71 2.02
C GLU A 267 -19.67 -25.87 1.69
N LYS A 268 -18.86 -26.28 0.72
CA LYS A 268 -17.66 -25.53 0.32
C LYS A 268 -18.01 -24.23 -0.40
N ASP A 269 -19.03 -24.28 -1.25
CA ASP A 269 -19.54 -23.08 -1.91
C ASP A 269 -20.19 -22.16 -0.87
N ASP A 270 -20.93 -22.70 0.11
CA ASP A 270 -21.56 -21.96 1.19
C ASP A 270 -20.53 -21.21 2.06
N ILE A 271 -19.43 -21.87 2.43
CA ILE A 271 -18.32 -21.24 3.14
C ILE A 271 -17.79 -20.05 2.33
N SER A 272 -17.57 -20.25 1.04
CA SER A 272 -17.03 -19.19 0.17
C SER A 272 -18.00 -18.02 0.03
N ILE A 273 -19.29 -18.28 -0.08
CA ILE A 273 -20.33 -17.25 -0.14
C ILE A 273 -20.39 -16.46 1.17
N ARG A 274 -20.35 -17.14 2.33
CA ARG A 274 -20.33 -16.49 3.66
C ARG A 274 -19.10 -15.61 3.84
N VAL A 275 -17.91 -16.12 3.48
CA VAL A 275 -16.66 -15.35 3.59
C VAL A 275 -16.72 -14.08 2.74
N ILE A 276 -17.17 -14.17 1.49
CA ILE A 276 -17.29 -12.99 0.62
C ILE A 276 -18.29 -12.00 1.23
N THR A 277 -19.43 -12.48 1.74
CA THR A 277 -20.49 -11.65 2.32
C THR A 277 -20.00 -10.88 3.54
N ASP A 278 -19.31 -11.54 4.48
CA ASP A 278 -18.75 -10.87 5.66
C ASP A 278 -17.66 -9.87 5.28
N HIS A 279 -16.71 -10.31 4.47
CA HIS A 279 -15.53 -9.51 4.18
C HIS A 279 -15.84 -8.27 3.34
N ILE A 280 -16.82 -8.34 2.42
CA ILE A 280 -17.22 -7.14 1.68
C ILE A 280 -17.93 -6.15 2.60
N ARG A 281 -18.80 -6.61 3.54
CA ARG A 281 -19.39 -5.73 4.55
C ARG A 281 -18.31 -5.04 5.36
N ALA A 282 -17.37 -5.80 5.94
CA ALA A 282 -16.25 -5.27 6.72
C ALA A 282 -15.45 -4.22 5.94
N THR A 283 -15.09 -4.52 4.70
CA THR A 283 -14.22 -3.63 3.91
C THR A 283 -14.92 -2.38 3.39
N VAL A 284 -16.24 -2.43 3.16
CA VAL A 284 -17.05 -1.24 2.83
C VAL A 284 -17.03 -0.26 4.00
N PHE A 285 -17.29 -0.71 5.22
CA PHE A 285 -17.24 0.14 6.42
C PHE A 285 -15.83 0.64 6.73
N MET A 286 -14.81 -0.22 6.59
CA MET A 286 -13.41 0.20 6.75
C MET A 286 -13.01 1.27 5.74
N ALA A 287 -13.41 1.13 4.46
CA ALA A 287 -13.14 2.12 3.44
C ALA A 287 -13.85 3.44 3.72
N SER A 288 -15.12 3.39 4.15
CA SER A 288 -15.89 4.58 4.52
C SER A 288 -15.23 5.37 5.65
N ASP A 289 -14.61 4.69 6.61
CA ASP A 289 -13.86 5.30 7.71
C ASP A 289 -12.41 5.69 7.35
N GLY A 290 -12.06 5.69 6.06
CA GLY A 290 -10.78 6.17 5.53
C GLY A 290 -9.62 5.17 5.64
N ILE A 291 -9.88 3.90 5.97
CA ILE A 291 -8.84 2.87 6.00
C ILE A 291 -8.50 2.45 4.57
N LEU A 292 -7.21 2.45 4.24
CA LEU A 292 -6.69 2.03 2.94
C LEU A 292 -5.90 0.73 3.04
N PRO A 293 -6.00 -0.16 2.02
CA PRO A 293 -5.19 -1.37 1.98
C PRO A 293 -3.69 -1.07 2.01
N SER A 294 -2.99 -1.60 3.01
CA SER A 294 -1.54 -1.42 3.18
C SER A 294 -0.84 -2.73 3.59
N ASN A 295 0.47 -2.68 3.82
CA ASN A 295 1.25 -3.86 4.25
C ASN A 295 1.30 -4.02 5.77
N GLU A 296 0.88 -3.01 6.54
CA GLU A 296 1.00 -2.98 7.99
C GLU A 296 -0.26 -2.39 8.64
N GLY A 297 -0.42 -2.68 9.92
CA GLY A 297 -1.46 -2.10 10.76
C GLY A 297 -2.88 -2.40 10.26
N ARG A 298 -3.78 -1.45 10.40
CA ARG A 298 -5.21 -1.61 10.06
C ARG A 298 -5.45 -1.77 8.55
N GLY A 299 -4.60 -1.18 7.72
CA GLY A 299 -4.66 -1.35 6.28
C GLY A 299 -4.29 -2.77 5.83
N TYR A 300 -3.43 -3.46 6.57
CA TYR A 300 -3.14 -4.88 6.35
C TYR A 300 -4.39 -5.75 6.59
N VAL A 301 -5.13 -5.47 7.67
CA VAL A 301 -6.40 -6.18 7.93
C VAL A 301 -7.37 -6.02 6.75
N MET A 302 -7.58 -4.79 6.29
CA MET A 302 -8.44 -4.52 5.14
C MET A 302 -7.97 -5.26 3.88
N ARG A 303 -6.68 -5.21 3.58
CA ARG A 303 -6.07 -5.93 2.45
C ARG A 303 -6.28 -7.43 2.55
N ARG A 304 -6.08 -8.01 3.74
CA ARG A 304 -6.30 -9.44 4.02
C ARG A 304 -7.75 -9.85 3.71
N LEU A 305 -8.73 -9.08 4.21
CA LEU A 305 -10.14 -9.35 3.97
C LEU A 305 -10.50 -9.29 2.48
N LEU A 306 -10.07 -8.23 1.76
CA LEU A 306 -10.32 -8.10 0.32
C LEU A 306 -9.72 -9.24 -0.49
N ARG A 307 -8.47 -9.61 -0.19
CA ARG A 307 -7.79 -10.69 -0.91
C ARG A 307 -8.39 -12.05 -0.61
N ARG A 308 -8.84 -12.28 0.63
CA ARG A 308 -9.53 -13.50 1.02
C ARG A 308 -10.88 -13.60 0.30
N ALA A 309 -11.66 -12.52 0.25
CA ALA A 309 -12.91 -12.47 -0.52
C ALA A 309 -12.68 -12.73 -2.01
N ALA A 310 -11.69 -12.10 -2.63
CA ALA A 310 -11.36 -12.30 -4.03
C ALA A 310 -10.93 -13.76 -4.34
N ARG A 311 -10.17 -14.39 -3.44
CA ARG A 311 -9.81 -15.82 -3.54
C ARG A 311 -11.04 -16.71 -3.50
N HIS A 312 -11.94 -16.50 -2.53
CA HIS A 312 -13.18 -17.27 -2.44
C HIS A 312 -14.06 -17.08 -3.67
N GLY A 313 -14.03 -15.89 -4.30
CA GLY A 313 -14.64 -15.67 -5.61
C GLY A 313 -14.05 -16.59 -6.69
N ARG A 314 -12.71 -16.74 -6.73
CA ARG A 314 -12.07 -17.71 -7.66
C ARG A 314 -12.49 -19.16 -7.37
N MET A 315 -12.62 -19.54 -6.11
CA MET A 315 -13.11 -20.88 -5.73
C MET A 315 -14.55 -21.13 -6.20
N LEU A 316 -15.40 -20.10 -6.22
CA LEU A 316 -16.75 -20.15 -6.77
C LEU A 316 -16.79 -20.10 -8.32
N GLY A 317 -15.65 -19.93 -9.00
CA GLY A 317 -15.55 -19.84 -10.45
C GLY A 317 -15.67 -18.44 -11.02
N ILE A 318 -15.65 -17.40 -10.20
CA ILE A 318 -15.71 -16.00 -10.65
C ILE A 318 -14.31 -15.58 -11.13
N ASN A 319 -14.09 -15.52 -12.45
CA ASN A 319 -12.80 -15.23 -13.07
C ASN A 319 -12.62 -13.77 -13.49
N ARG A 320 -13.33 -12.85 -12.87
CA ARG A 320 -13.29 -11.40 -13.10
C ARG A 320 -13.34 -10.63 -11.78
N PRO A 321 -12.98 -9.35 -11.76
CA PRO A 321 -13.28 -8.48 -10.62
C PRO A 321 -14.81 -8.40 -10.41
N PHE A 322 -15.26 -8.46 -9.16
CA PHE A 322 -16.69 -8.52 -8.82
C PHE A 322 -17.02 -7.83 -7.48
N LEU A 323 -16.02 -7.63 -6.60
CA LEU A 323 -16.28 -7.10 -5.26
C LEU A 323 -16.95 -5.72 -5.29
N THR A 324 -16.63 -4.90 -6.29
CA THR A 324 -17.24 -3.57 -6.45
C THR A 324 -18.73 -3.62 -6.77
N GLU A 325 -19.23 -4.72 -7.35
CA GLU A 325 -20.66 -4.91 -7.63
C GLU A 325 -21.46 -5.09 -6.33
N LEU A 326 -20.85 -5.70 -5.32
CA LEU A 326 -21.46 -5.96 -4.02
C LEU A 326 -21.55 -4.68 -3.13
N VAL A 327 -20.73 -3.67 -3.39
CA VAL A 327 -20.67 -2.44 -2.58
C VAL A 327 -22.02 -1.76 -2.48
N GLU A 328 -22.73 -1.65 -3.61
CA GLU A 328 -24.08 -1.05 -3.66
C GLU A 328 -25.04 -1.75 -2.70
N THR A 329 -25.08 -3.09 -2.77
CA THR A 329 -25.99 -3.88 -1.92
C THR A 329 -25.66 -3.74 -0.43
N VAL A 330 -24.37 -3.63 -0.07
CA VAL A 330 -23.96 -3.36 1.32
C VAL A 330 -24.44 -1.99 1.76
N ILE A 331 -24.32 -0.98 0.90
CA ILE A 331 -24.76 0.38 1.19
C ILE A 331 -26.28 0.40 1.38
N GLU A 332 -27.06 -0.10 0.40
CA GLU A 332 -28.52 -0.16 0.48
C GLU A 332 -29.02 -0.85 1.75
N SER A 333 -28.35 -1.93 2.15
CA SER A 333 -28.71 -2.69 3.35
C SER A 333 -28.40 -1.96 4.67
N SER A 334 -27.47 -0.99 4.63
CA SER A 334 -26.86 -0.39 5.83
C SER A 334 -27.09 1.12 5.97
N GLU A 335 -27.45 1.84 4.88
CA GLU A 335 -27.54 3.32 4.87
C GLU A 335 -28.57 3.89 5.83
N ALA A 336 -29.58 3.10 6.23
CA ALA A 336 -30.56 3.52 7.24
C ALA A 336 -29.89 3.82 8.61
N GLY A 337 -28.84 3.08 8.95
CA GLY A 337 -28.06 3.31 10.17
C GLY A 337 -26.79 4.12 9.94
N TYR A 338 -26.28 4.15 8.70
CA TYR A 338 -24.97 4.69 8.33
C TYR A 338 -25.06 5.45 6.99
N PRO A 339 -25.71 6.63 6.97
CA PRO A 339 -25.93 7.39 5.74
C PRO A 339 -24.63 7.84 5.06
N GLU A 340 -23.53 7.96 5.82
CA GLU A 340 -22.20 8.28 5.31
C GLU A 340 -21.68 7.27 4.27
N LEU A 341 -22.16 6.03 4.27
CA LEU A 341 -21.78 5.04 3.28
C LEU A 341 -22.22 5.48 1.87
N ARG A 342 -23.41 6.05 1.74
CA ARG A 342 -23.93 6.58 0.47
C ARG A 342 -23.12 7.78 -0.02
N GLU A 343 -22.73 8.66 0.89
CA GLU A 343 -21.89 9.81 0.57
C GLU A 343 -20.50 9.39 0.06
N HIS A 344 -19.95 8.29 0.60
CA HIS A 344 -18.63 7.78 0.27
C HIS A 344 -18.63 6.68 -0.83
N GLU A 345 -19.75 6.36 -1.44
CA GLU A 345 -19.90 5.22 -2.36
C GLU A 345 -18.84 5.16 -3.46
N SER A 346 -18.65 6.26 -4.19
CA SER A 346 -17.67 6.31 -5.29
C SER A 346 -16.24 6.07 -4.81
N TYR A 347 -15.90 6.59 -3.64
CA TYR A 347 -14.62 6.39 -2.99
C TYR A 347 -14.43 4.92 -2.57
N ILE A 348 -15.43 4.33 -1.91
CA ILE A 348 -15.42 2.94 -1.48
C ILE A 348 -15.21 1.99 -2.68
N LYS A 349 -16.00 2.18 -3.75
CA LYS A 349 -15.86 1.40 -4.99
C LYS A 349 -14.46 1.51 -5.60
N LYS A 350 -13.87 2.71 -5.60
CA LYS A 350 -12.52 2.94 -6.14
C LYS A 350 -11.43 2.27 -5.29
N VAL A 351 -11.52 2.32 -3.96
CA VAL A 351 -10.56 1.68 -3.04
C VAL A 351 -10.60 0.15 -3.22
N ILE A 352 -11.79 -0.45 -3.12
CA ILE A 352 -11.98 -1.89 -3.22
C ILE A 352 -11.57 -2.40 -4.60
N GLY A 353 -12.04 -1.77 -5.68
CA GLY A 353 -11.73 -2.18 -7.05
C GLY A 353 -10.25 -2.08 -7.38
N THR A 354 -9.54 -1.06 -6.86
CA THR A 354 -8.09 -0.93 -7.08
C THR A 354 -7.31 -2.07 -6.45
N GLU A 355 -7.64 -2.47 -5.21
CA GLU A 355 -6.94 -3.59 -4.54
C GLU A 355 -7.32 -4.93 -5.18
N GLU A 356 -8.59 -5.14 -5.55
CA GLU A 356 -9.03 -6.34 -6.25
C GLU A 356 -8.32 -6.53 -7.59
N LEU A 357 -8.22 -5.47 -8.41
CA LEU A 357 -7.49 -5.47 -9.68
C LEU A 357 -6.00 -5.75 -9.50
N ARG A 358 -5.36 -5.16 -8.49
CA ARG A 358 -3.96 -5.44 -8.16
C ARG A 358 -3.76 -6.90 -7.80
N PHE A 359 -4.61 -7.42 -6.93
CA PHE A 359 -4.52 -8.80 -6.47
C PHE A 359 -4.83 -9.77 -7.61
N GLY A 360 -5.81 -9.48 -8.47
CA GLY A 360 -6.14 -10.27 -9.64
C GLY A 360 -4.97 -10.51 -10.60
N ARG A 361 -3.99 -9.58 -10.67
CA ARG A 361 -2.76 -9.75 -11.48
C ARG A 361 -1.74 -10.70 -10.85
N THR A 362 -1.77 -10.86 -9.54
CA THR A 362 -0.77 -11.62 -8.78
C THR A 362 -1.29 -12.95 -8.24
N ILE A 363 -2.62 -13.08 -8.07
CA ILE A 363 -3.22 -14.27 -7.45
C ILE A 363 -2.96 -15.54 -8.26
N ASP A 364 -3.15 -15.51 -9.58
CA ASP A 364 -3.00 -16.69 -10.42
C ASP A 364 -1.53 -17.16 -10.45
N ALA A 365 -0.59 -16.22 -10.51
CA ALA A 365 0.84 -16.52 -10.43
C ALA A 365 1.22 -17.07 -9.05
N GLY A 366 0.75 -16.45 -7.96
CA GLY A 366 1.01 -16.89 -6.59
C GLY A 366 0.43 -18.29 -6.31
N LEU A 367 -0.81 -18.56 -6.73
CA LEU A 367 -1.45 -19.88 -6.60
C LEU A 367 -0.71 -20.97 -7.37
N ASN A 368 -0.27 -20.70 -8.60
CA ASN A 368 0.49 -21.65 -9.40
C ASN A 368 1.83 -21.99 -8.75
N ILE A 369 2.53 -20.97 -8.23
CA ILE A 369 3.81 -21.16 -7.53
C ILE A 369 3.60 -21.97 -6.25
N LEU A 370 2.62 -21.61 -5.42
CA LEU A 370 2.32 -22.33 -4.17
C LEU A 370 1.89 -23.77 -4.43
N THR A 371 1.05 -23.99 -5.45
CA THR A 371 0.67 -25.35 -5.88
C THR A 371 1.88 -26.17 -6.31
N GLY A 372 2.80 -25.56 -7.06
CA GLY A 372 4.06 -26.22 -7.44
C GLY A 372 4.97 -26.53 -6.24
N MET A 373 5.02 -25.62 -5.23
CA MET A 373 5.74 -25.87 -3.97
C MET A 373 5.13 -27.06 -3.21
N MET A 374 3.82 -27.07 -3.02
CA MET A 374 3.11 -28.18 -2.35
C MET A 374 3.26 -29.50 -3.11
N GLY A 375 3.29 -29.45 -4.45
CA GLY A 375 3.57 -30.63 -5.28
C GLY A 375 4.94 -31.23 -4.98
N ARG A 376 6.00 -30.41 -4.90
CA ARG A 376 7.36 -30.85 -4.53
C ARG A 376 7.42 -31.42 -3.11
N LEU A 377 6.75 -30.76 -2.14
CA LEU A 377 6.67 -31.27 -0.76
C LEU A 377 5.99 -32.64 -0.69
N LYS A 378 4.93 -32.84 -1.49
CA LYS A 378 4.23 -34.13 -1.57
C LYS A 378 5.12 -35.24 -2.12
N GLU A 379 5.90 -34.93 -3.16
CA GLU A 379 6.89 -35.84 -3.74
C GLU A 379 8.03 -36.16 -2.75
N ALA A 380 8.48 -35.18 -1.97
CA ALA A 380 9.48 -35.34 -0.92
C ALA A 380 8.94 -35.97 0.38
N HIS A 381 7.64 -36.26 0.49
CA HIS A 381 6.94 -36.65 1.72
C HIS A 381 7.11 -35.70 2.90
N GLU A 382 7.36 -34.44 2.61
CA GLU A 382 7.41 -33.35 3.59
C GLU A 382 6.03 -32.72 3.77
N LYS A 383 5.76 -32.16 4.97
CA LYS A 383 4.46 -31.56 5.31
C LYS A 383 4.56 -30.09 5.72
N VAL A 384 5.76 -29.50 5.69
CA VAL A 384 6.00 -28.14 6.13
C VAL A 384 6.61 -27.34 4.99
N LEU A 385 5.92 -26.29 4.57
CA LEU A 385 6.45 -25.32 3.61
C LEU A 385 7.50 -24.44 4.30
N SER A 386 8.68 -24.33 3.69
CA SER A 386 9.77 -23.49 4.20
C SER A 386 9.35 -22.03 4.34
N GLY A 387 9.67 -21.41 5.49
CA GLY A 387 9.44 -19.99 5.72
C GLY A 387 10.15 -19.07 4.73
N VAL A 388 11.30 -19.50 4.17
CA VAL A 388 12.01 -18.75 3.12
C VAL A 388 11.21 -18.75 1.81
N GLU A 389 10.60 -19.87 1.42
CA GLU A 389 9.73 -19.94 0.24
C GLU A 389 8.45 -19.14 0.45
N ALA A 390 7.85 -19.21 1.64
CA ALA A 390 6.69 -18.39 2.01
C ALA A 390 7.03 -16.89 2.01
N PHE A 391 8.22 -16.52 2.49
CA PHE A 391 8.72 -15.14 2.43
C PHE A 391 8.86 -14.65 0.97
N LYS A 392 9.42 -15.49 0.09
CA LYS A 392 9.53 -15.16 -1.33
C LYS A 392 8.19 -14.95 -1.99
N LEU A 393 7.17 -15.76 -1.65
CA LEU A 393 5.79 -15.55 -2.10
C LEU A 393 5.24 -14.19 -1.64
N ASN A 394 5.52 -13.82 -0.40
CA ASN A 394 5.07 -12.54 0.16
C ASN A 394 5.80 -11.34 -0.44
N ASP A 395 7.13 -11.36 -0.43
CA ASP A 395 7.98 -10.23 -0.82
C ASP A 395 7.98 -9.97 -2.33
N THR A 396 8.15 -11.02 -3.13
CA THR A 396 8.31 -10.89 -4.59
C THR A 396 6.97 -10.87 -5.33
N PHE A 397 6.01 -11.68 -4.87
CA PHE A 397 4.72 -11.85 -5.56
C PHE A 397 3.54 -11.19 -4.82
N GLY A 398 3.79 -10.58 -3.66
CA GLY A 398 2.75 -9.91 -2.88
C GLY A 398 1.66 -10.87 -2.37
N PHE A 399 1.98 -12.16 -2.21
CA PHE A 399 1.05 -13.19 -1.76
C PHE A 399 1.15 -13.33 -0.24
N PRO A 400 0.13 -12.91 0.54
CA PRO A 400 0.25 -12.79 2.00
C PRO A 400 0.51 -14.14 2.68
N LEU A 401 1.28 -14.12 3.79
CA LEU A 401 1.56 -15.30 4.61
C LEU A 401 0.28 -16.00 5.07
N ASP A 402 -0.71 -15.23 5.55
CA ASP A 402 -1.97 -15.79 6.03
C ASP A 402 -2.70 -16.59 4.96
N LEU A 403 -2.70 -16.07 3.72
CA LEU A 403 -3.30 -16.74 2.59
C LEU A 403 -2.49 -18.00 2.19
N THR A 404 -1.16 -17.91 2.26
CA THR A 404 -0.27 -19.07 2.06
C THR A 404 -0.55 -20.16 3.08
N ARG A 405 -0.68 -19.77 4.37
CA ARG A 405 -1.00 -20.68 5.49
C ARG A 405 -2.35 -21.35 5.30
N GLU A 406 -3.39 -20.58 4.99
CA GLU A 406 -4.76 -21.09 4.78
C GLU A 406 -4.80 -22.13 3.65
N ILE A 407 -4.20 -21.82 2.51
CA ILE A 407 -4.16 -22.74 1.35
C ILE A 407 -3.31 -23.98 1.65
N ALA A 408 -2.18 -23.81 2.31
CA ALA A 408 -1.33 -24.92 2.73
C ALA A 408 -2.08 -25.85 3.69
N ALA A 409 -2.77 -25.30 4.69
CA ALA A 409 -3.56 -26.07 5.67
C ALA A 409 -4.71 -26.84 5.00
N GLU A 410 -5.44 -26.25 4.06
CA GLU A 410 -6.48 -26.92 3.26
C GLU A 410 -5.94 -28.12 2.47
N ALA A 411 -4.67 -28.02 2.02
CA ALA A 411 -3.98 -29.11 1.32
C ALA A 411 -3.27 -30.09 2.24
N GLY A 412 -3.36 -29.92 3.57
CA GLY A 412 -2.72 -30.78 4.58
C GLY A 412 -1.25 -30.48 4.85
N PHE A 413 -0.78 -29.27 4.54
CA PHE A 413 0.57 -28.78 4.82
C PHE A 413 0.55 -27.70 5.91
N ALA A 414 1.66 -27.57 6.66
CA ALA A 414 1.94 -26.45 7.54
C ALA A 414 2.93 -25.48 6.90
N VAL A 415 3.10 -24.29 7.47
CA VAL A 415 4.08 -23.28 7.06
C VAL A 415 5.02 -23.01 8.23
N ASP A 416 6.32 -22.91 7.98
CA ASP A 416 7.31 -22.47 8.98
C ASP A 416 7.26 -20.95 9.14
N GLU A 417 6.33 -20.51 10.00
CA GLU A 417 6.12 -19.09 10.29
C GLU A 417 7.32 -18.47 11.02
N ALA A 418 8.04 -19.24 11.85
CA ALA A 418 9.21 -18.76 12.56
C ALA A 418 10.33 -18.35 11.60
N ALA A 419 10.64 -19.21 10.62
CA ALA A 419 11.62 -18.90 9.58
C ALA A 419 11.15 -17.72 8.68
N PHE A 420 9.86 -17.62 8.39
CA PHE A 420 9.30 -16.48 7.67
C PHE A 420 9.55 -15.16 8.41
N HIS A 421 9.27 -15.10 9.71
CA HIS A 421 9.46 -13.89 10.52
C HIS A 421 10.94 -13.51 10.65
N ILE A 422 11.85 -14.46 10.63
CA ILE A 422 13.30 -14.19 10.57
C ILE A 422 13.66 -13.46 9.27
N GLU A 423 13.16 -13.93 8.12
CA GLU A 423 13.43 -13.27 6.84
C GLU A 423 12.80 -11.88 6.75
N MET A 424 11.58 -11.71 7.28
CA MET A 424 10.94 -10.39 7.39
C MET A 424 11.75 -9.42 8.26
N THR A 425 12.32 -9.91 9.37
CA THR A 425 13.17 -9.09 10.25
C THR A 425 14.44 -8.67 9.54
N LYS A 426 15.11 -9.60 8.84
CA LYS A 426 16.30 -9.29 8.03
C LYS A 426 16.02 -8.23 6.96
N GLN A 427 14.85 -8.29 6.30
CA GLN A 427 14.45 -7.29 5.32
C GLN A 427 14.26 -5.91 5.98
N ARG A 428 13.57 -5.86 7.13
CA ARG A 428 13.37 -4.62 7.90
C ARG A 428 14.69 -4.02 8.37
N GLU A 429 15.62 -4.85 8.83
CA GLU A 429 16.94 -4.43 9.26
C GLU A 429 17.77 -3.88 8.10
N ARG A 430 17.74 -4.52 6.93
CA ARG A 430 18.38 -3.99 5.71
C ARG A 430 17.82 -2.63 5.32
N ALA A 431 16.48 -2.50 5.27
CA ALA A 431 15.83 -1.23 4.97
C ALA A 431 16.15 -0.14 6.01
N ARG A 432 16.28 -0.54 7.30
CA ARG A 432 16.69 0.36 8.38
C ARG A 432 18.17 0.73 8.28
N ALA A 433 19.04 -0.22 7.95
CA ALA A 433 20.46 0.02 7.73
C ALA A 433 20.71 0.92 6.51
N GLU A 434 19.96 0.77 5.43
CA GLU A 434 20.01 1.65 4.27
C GLU A 434 19.54 3.08 4.60
N ARG A 435 18.55 3.22 5.49
CA ARG A 435 18.13 4.54 6.01
C ARG A 435 19.19 5.14 6.93
N LEU A 436 19.73 4.34 7.85
CA LEU A 436 20.82 4.77 8.76
C LEU A 436 22.11 5.08 8.00
N ALA A 437 22.43 4.36 6.91
CA ALA A 437 23.57 4.67 6.07
C ALA A 437 23.41 6.00 5.27
N LYS A 438 22.16 6.44 5.04
CA LYS A 438 21.86 7.77 4.52
C LYS A 438 21.84 8.86 5.61
N ASP A 439 21.63 8.47 6.86
CA ASP A 439 21.66 9.33 8.05
C ASP A 439 23.04 9.28 8.76
N ILE A 440 24.13 9.07 8.02
CA ILE A 440 25.48 9.12 8.58
C ILE A 440 25.84 10.58 8.89
N SER A 441 25.38 11.03 10.03
CA SER A 441 26.14 11.85 10.93
C SER A 441 25.98 11.23 12.31
N GLY A 442 26.97 10.42 12.70
CA GLY A 442 27.05 9.80 14.02
C GLY A 442 27.16 10.88 15.08
N TRP A 443 26.01 11.36 15.51
CA TRP A 443 25.90 12.17 16.72
C TRP A 443 25.83 11.21 17.89
N SER A 444 26.89 11.14 18.67
CA SER A 444 26.75 10.74 20.06
C SER A 444 25.94 11.88 20.74
N ALA A 445 24.64 11.64 20.94
CA ALA A 445 23.67 12.56 21.55
C ALA A 445 24.07 12.97 23.00
N ASP A 446 25.20 12.53 23.47
CA ASP A 446 25.66 12.63 24.86
C ASP A 446 26.67 13.72 25.09
N LEU A 447 27.39 14.24 24.06
CA LEU A 447 28.43 15.26 24.22
C LEU A 447 27.92 16.51 24.96
N PHE A 448 26.70 16.95 24.73
CA PHE A 448 26.09 18.12 25.37
C PHE A 448 25.10 17.75 26.48
N GLY A 449 25.05 16.48 26.88
CA GLY A 449 24.18 15.97 27.93
C GLY A 449 24.49 16.46 29.32
N GLU A 450 25.76 16.86 29.59
CA GLU A 450 26.19 17.39 30.88
C GLU A 450 26.16 18.91 31.00
N LEU A 451 25.81 19.62 29.89
CA LEU A 451 25.66 21.06 29.94
C LEU A 451 24.56 21.46 30.92
N THR A 452 24.90 22.44 31.80
CA THR A 452 24.00 23.01 32.83
C THR A 452 23.47 24.40 32.47
N ALA A 453 23.80 24.90 31.27
CA ALA A 453 23.30 26.16 30.77
C ALA A 453 21.81 26.12 30.46
N GLU A 454 21.14 27.26 30.40
CA GLU A 454 19.76 27.36 29.91
C GLU A 454 19.69 26.89 28.44
N PRO A 455 18.56 26.30 28.01
CA PRO A 455 18.35 25.91 26.63
C PRO A 455 18.51 27.08 25.66
N THR A 456 19.02 26.82 24.44
CA THR A 456 19.17 27.84 23.40
C THR A 456 17.83 28.49 23.06
N GLN A 457 17.77 29.82 23.13
CA GLN A 457 16.62 30.61 22.69
C GLN A 457 16.64 30.70 21.16
N PHE A 458 15.53 30.31 20.51
CA PHE A 458 15.39 30.40 19.07
C PHE A 458 14.64 31.67 18.67
N ASP A 459 15.33 32.60 18.03
CA ASP A 459 14.79 33.89 17.59
C ASP A 459 14.62 34.00 16.07
N GLY A 460 14.89 32.91 15.34
CA GLY A 460 14.87 32.83 13.86
C GLY A 460 13.52 32.97 13.20
N TYR A 461 12.45 33.15 13.95
CA TYR A 461 11.15 33.57 13.39
C TYR A 461 11.08 35.10 13.16
N GLU A 462 11.87 35.88 13.92
CA GLU A 462 11.80 37.33 13.94
C GLU A 462 13.04 37.97 13.31
N THR A 463 14.22 37.33 13.47
CA THR A 463 15.47 37.87 12.94
C THR A 463 16.29 36.82 12.19
N LEU A 464 17.07 37.27 11.21
CA LEU A 464 18.01 36.45 10.45
C LEU A 464 19.46 36.68 10.85
N SER A 465 19.72 37.70 11.73
CA SER A 465 21.04 38.00 12.27
C SER A 465 20.92 38.57 13.65
N GLU A 466 21.73 38.06 14.59
CA GLU A 466 21.78 38.53 15.97
C GLU A 466 23.12 38.25 16.62
N LYS A 467 23.40 38.94 17.75
CA LYS A 467 24.52 38.65 18.61
C LYS A 467 24.17 37.54 19.58
N ALA A 468 25.04 36.56 19.69
CA ALA A 468 24.87 35.40 20.55
C ALA A 468 26.17 35.08 21.28
N LYS A 469 26.07 34.42 22.42
CA LYS A 469 27.22 33.99 23.23
C LYS A 469 27.47 32.49 22.99
N VAL A 470 28.72 32.10 22.80
CA VAL A 470 29.14 30.70 22.71
C VAL A 470 29.06 30.07 24.09
N LEU A 471 28.19 29.08 24.27
CA LEU A 471 28.01 28.31 25.50
C LEU A 471 28.92 27.09 25.58
N ALA A 472 29.20 26.45 24.45
CA ALA A 472 30.02 25.26 24.36
C ALA A 472 30.61 25.09 22.97
N LEU A 473 31.79 24.50 22.90
CA LEU A 473 32.50 24.11 21.69
C LEU A 473 32.87 22.62 21.75
N SER A 474 32.87 21.97 20.61
CA SER A 474 33.42 20.61 20.45
C SER A 474 34.12 20.46 19.11
N ASP A 475 35.20 19.72 19.08
CA ASP A 475 35.94 19.35 17.88
C ASP A 475 35.34 18.10 17.18
N GLY A 476 34.18 17.61 17.68
CA GLY A 476 33.49 16.40 17.23
C GLY A 476 33.74 15.18 18.11
N GLU A 477 34.78 15.18 18.95
CA GLU A 477 35.13 14.08 19.87
C GLU A 477 34.89 14.47 21.34
N GLU A 478 35.31 15.68 21.76
CA GLU A 478 35.14 16.15 23.12
C GLU A 478 34.79 17.64 23.20
N LEU A 479 34.38 18.10 24.38
CA LEU A 479 34.17 19.52 24.66
C LEU A 479 35.51 20.19 24.88
N VAL A 480 35.70 21.37 24.26
CA VAL A 480 36.94 22.15 24.32
C VAL A 480 36.68 23.62 24.61
N ASP A 481 37.64 24.32 25.19
CA ASP A 481 37.51 25.75 25.51
C ASP A 481 37.75 26.66 24.30
N ALA A 482 38.51 26.19 23.29
CA ALA A 482 38.86 26.95 22.11
C ALA A 482 39.14 26.02 20.90
N ILE A 483 38.85 26.52 19.70
CA ILE A 483 39.22 25.88 18.45
C ILE A 483 39.83 26.91 17.50
N ALA A 484 40.98 26.57 16.92
CA ALA A 484 41.67 27.41 15.94
C ALA A 484 41.83 26.66 14.59
N THR A 485 42.01 27.41 13.50
CA THR A 485 42.56 26.89 12.24
C THR A 485 43.99 26.38 12.51
N ASP A 486 44.52 25.51 11.64
CA ASP A 486 45.90 25.00 11.79
C ASP A 486 46.92 26.08 11.50
N GLU A 487 48.23 25.77 11.76
CA GLU A 487 49.36 26.72 11.53
C GLU A 487 49.49 27.12 10.03
N ALA A 488 48.92 26.37 9.11
CA ALA A 488 48.87 26.68 7.67
C ALA A 488 47.64 27.53 7.30
N GLY A 489 46.73 27.78 8.25
CA GLY A 489 45.47 28.50 8.01
C GLY A 489 44.44 27.67 7.22
N GLU A 490 44.56 26.35 7.26
CA GLU A 490 43.56 25.49 6.59
C GLU A 490 42.28 25.41 7.41
N ALA A 491 41.15 25.36 6.72
CA ALA A 491 39.81 25.27 7.30
C ALA A 491 39.65 23.97 8.12
N LYS A 492 39.01 24.04 9.29
CA LYS A 492 38.70 22.87 10.13
C LYS A 492 37.23 22.54 10.07
N ASP A 493 36.93 21.36 9.54
CA ASP A 493 35.56 20.80 9.48
C ASP A 493 35.13 20.14 10.78
N GLY A 494 33.81 19.99 10.95
CA GLY A 494 33.22 19.21 12.04
C GLY A 494 33.14 19.93 13.38
N VAL A 495 33.45 21.23 13.45
CA VAL A 495 33.35 22.04 14.66
C VAL A 495 31.88 22.16 15.09
N LEU A 496 31.60 21.87 16.37
CA LEU A 496 30.26 21.96 16.94
C LEU A 496 30.19 23.17 17.90
N VAL A 497 29.18 24.02 17.67
CA VAL A 497 28.99 25.25 18.46
C VAL A 497 27.58 25.27 19.04
N VAL A 498 27.47 25.50 20.34
CA VAL A 498 26.22 25.76 21.05
C VAL A 498 26.19 27.22 21.47
N LEU A 499 25.08 27.89 21.13
CA LEU A 499 24.85 29.31 21.44
C LEU A 499 23.73 29.47 22.49
N ASP A 500 23.76 30.60 23.25
CA ASP A 500 22.68 30.98 24.17
C ASP A 500 21.38 31.32 23.44
N ARG A 501 21.51 31.93 22.26
CA ARG A 501 20.41 32.21 21.32
C ARG A 501 20.85 32.03 19.88
N THR A 502 19.88 31.81 19.00
CA THR A 502 20.21 31.54 17.59
C THR A 502 19.08 31.94 16.63
N PRO A 503 19.42 32.57 15.48
CA PRO A 503 18.48 32.79 14.40
C PRO A 503 18.36 31.55 13.47
N PHE A 504 19.20 30.53 13.67
CA PHE A 504 19.27 29.34 12.81
C PHE A 504 18.18 28.32 13.15
N TYR A 505 17.38 27.97 12.19
CA TYR A 505 16.40 26.88 12.31
C TYR A 505 17.10 25.52 12.31
N ALA A 506 16.81 24.71 13.31
CA ALA A 506 17.30 23.33 13.36
C ALA A 506 16.42 22.41 12.50
N GLU A 507 17.03 21.38 11.91
CA GLU A 507 16.31 20.40 11.12
C GLU A 507 15.22 19.69 11.95
N MET A 508 13.96 19.94 11.62
CA MET A 508 12.79 19.28 12.23
C MET A 508 11.52 19.52 11.42
N GLY A 509 10.52 18.64 11.60
CA GLY A 509 9.22 18.77 10.93
C GLY A 509 9.27 18.67 9.40
N GLY A 510 10.32 18.07 8.84
CA GLY A 510 10.55 17.95 7.39
C GLY A 510 11.28 19.15 6.77
N GLN A 511 11.46 20.26 7.49
CA GLN A 511 12.25 21.39 7.01
C GLN A 511 13.72 21.17 7.34
N VAL A 512 14.61 21.36 6.35
CA VAL A 512 16.06 21.30 6.53
C VAL A 512 16.58 22.43 7.41
N ALA A 513 17.76 22.24 8.01
CA ALA A 513 18.44 23.27 8.79
C ALA A 513 18.90 24.44 7.93
N ASP A 514 19.04 25.60 8.55
CA ASP A 514 19.65 26.76 7.92
C ASP A 514 21.15 26.63 7.76
N HIS A 515 21.67 27.38 6.80
CA HIS A 515 23.09 27.65 6.62
C HIS A 515 23.39 29.13 6.90
N GLY A 516 24.66 29.46 7.09
CA GLY A 516 25.09 30.84 7.26
C GLY A 516 26.45 30.96 7.89
N TYR A 517 26.66 31.98 8.70
CA TYR A 517 27.96 32.25 9.31
C TYR A 517 27.85 32.66 10.78
N LEU A 518 28.86 32.28 11.57
CA LEU A 518 29.16 32.82 12.89
C LEU A 518 30.45 33.60 12.76
N VAL A 519 30.47 34.82 13.23
CA VAL A 519 31.65 35.72 13.17
C VAL A 519 31.91 36.32 14.53
N SER A 520 33.16 36.17 15.04
CA SER A 520 33.66 36.77 16.29
C SER A 520 35.07 37.24 16.09
N GLY A 521 35.34 38.52 16.15
CA GLY A 521 36.68 39.10 15.95
C GLY A 521 37.26 38.70 14.60
N ASP A 522 38.29 37.84 14.62
CA ASP A 522 38.98 37.24 13.48
C ASP A 522 38.38 35.85 13.11
N ALA A 523 37.63 35.27 14.02
CA ALA A 523 37.04 33.95 13.79
C ALA A 523 35.85 34.01 12.84
N LYS A 524 35.86 33.17 11.81
CA LYS A 524 34.76 32.99 10.86
C LYS A 524 34.42 31.53 10.66
N LEU A 525 33.20 31.15 11.06
CA LEU A 525 32.69 29.79 10.89
C LEU A 525 31.53 29.81 9.93
N LYS A 526 31.51 28.81 9.05
CA LYS A 526 30.38 28.57 8.15
C LYS A 526 29.51 27.46 8.73
N VAL A 527 28.27 27.77 9.04
CA VAL A 527 27.26 26.82 9.53
C VAL A 527 26.73 26.01 8.37
N THR A 528 26.86 24.68 8.46
CA THR A 528 26.43 23.75 7.42
C THR A 528 25.24 22.87 7.84
N GLN A 529 25.01 22.71 9.17
CA GLN A 529 23.90 21.98 9.72
C GLN A 529 23.55 22.52 11.11
N VAL A 530 22.28 22.41 11.51
CA VAL A 530 21.83 22.73 12.86
C VAL A 530 20.87 21.66 13.33
N LYS A 531 21.12 21.10 14.52
CA LYS A 531 20.24 20.11 15.15
C LYS A 531 19.85 20.56 16.55
N LYS A 532 18.67 20.13 17.00
CA LYS A 532 18.18 20.40 18.35
C LYS A 532 18.30 19.16 19.22
N THR A 533 18.94 19.30 20.38
CA THR A 533 19.03 18.21 21.36
C THR A 533 17.73 18.05 22.15
N PRO A 534 17.48 16.90 22.81
CA PRO A 534 16.34 16.72 23.70
C PRO A 534 16.26 17.72 24.86
N LYS A 535 17.41 18.25 25.31
CA LYS A 535 17.51 19.30 26.35
C LYS A 535 17.24 20.71 25.82
N GLY A 536 17.04 20.88 24.50
CA GLY A 536 16.72 22.16 23.87
C GLY A 536 17.90 22.98 23.37
N TYR A 537 19.11 22.44 23.40
CA TYR A 537 20.27 23.10 22.79
C TYR A 537 20.23 22.98 21.27
N PHE A 538 20.54 24.09 20.58
CA PHE A 538 20.77 24.11 19.13
C PHE A 538 22.27 23.97 18.88
N VAL A 539 22.65 22.85 18.27
CA VAL A 539 24.04 22.53 17.96
C VAL A 539 24.29 22.84 16.50
N HIS A 540 25.17 23.80 16.26
CA HIS A 540 25.59 24.27 14.94
C HIS A 540 26.80 23.47 14.51
N THR A 541 26.72 22.68 13.44
CA THR A 541 27.87 22.06 12.79
C THR A 541 28.50 23.06 11.85
N CYS A 542 29.76 23.35 12.07
CA CYS A 542 30.48 24.42 11.41
C CYS A 542 31.77 23.93 10.76
N GLU A 543 32.16 24.66 9.72
CA GLU A 543 33.51 24.69 9.13
C GLU A 543 34.18 26.00 9.61
N LEU A 544 35.23 25.90 10.43
CA LEU A 544 36.04 27.06 10.84
C LEU A 544 36.94 27.48 9.70
N LEU A 545 36.58 28.58 9.06
CA LEU A 545 37.28 29.09 7.88
C LEU A 545 38.51 29.92 8.20
N ASP A 546 38.49 30.65 9.34
CA ASP A 546 39.59 31.54 9.73
C ASP A 546 39.54 31.83 11.24
N GLY A 547 40.68 32.11 11.86
CA GLY A 547 40.82 32.59 13.24
C GLY A 547 40.67 31.53 14.32
N THR A 548 40.34 32.01 15.52
CA THR A 548 40.17 31.18 16.73
C THR A 548 38.86 31.53 17.42
N ILE A 549 38.05 30.53 17.77
CA ILE A 549 36.80 30.69 18.53
C ILE A 549 36.98 30.13 19.94
N HIS A 550 36.44 30.82 20.93
CA HIS A 550 36.51 30.42 22.35
C HIS A 550 35.08 30.28 22.93
N VAL A 551 34.96 29.47 23.97
CA VAL A 551 33.79 29.52 24.84
C VAL A 551 33.69 30.92 25.47
N ASP A 552 32.46 31.40 25.64
CA ASP A 552 32.14 32.76 26.11
C ASP A 552 32.34 33.90 25.07
N ASP A 553 32.84 33.62 23.88
CA ASP A 553 32.91 34.61 22.80
C ASP A 553 31.52 35.11 22.39
N GLU A 554 31.42 36.40 22.07
CA GLU A 554 30.28 37.01 21.42
C GLU A 554 30.43 36.84 19.92
N VAL A 555 29.51 36.12 19.30
CA VAL A 555 29.45 35.91 17.84
C VAL A 555 28.30 36.67 17.24
N THR A 556 28.46 37.16 16.02
CA THR A 556 27.31 37.53 15.16
C THR A 556 26.90 36.34 14.37
N ALA A 557 25.71 35.78 14.67
CA ALA A 557 25.09 34.64 14.01
C ALA A 557 24.20 35.15 12.88
N SER A 558 24.51 34.82 11.63
CA SER A 558 23.80 35.32 10.45
C SER A 558 23.41 34.20 9.50
N VAL A 559 22.11 34.04 9.25
CA VAL A 559 21.51 33.03 8.36
C VAL A 559 21.67 33.47 6.91
N ASP A 560 21.85 32.50 6.00
CA ASP A 560 21.73 32.75 4.56
C ASP A 560 20.27 33.10 4.20
N GLU A 561 20.06 34.41 4.01
CA GLU A 561 18.73 34.97 3.75
C GLU A 561 18.09 34.39 2.48
N LYS A 562 18.87 34.19 1.41
CA LYS A 562 18.34 33.70 0.12
C LYS A 562 17.89 32.26 0.26
N ARG A 563 18.71 31.44 0.92
CA ARG A 563 18.38 30.04 1.19
C ARG A 563 17.16 29.90 2.11
N ARG A 564 17.10 30.64 3.22
CA ARG A 564 15.96 30.68 4.14
C ARG A 564 14.68 31.11 3.42
N ALA A 565 14.73 32.16 2.59
CA ALA A 565 13.56 32.61 1.85
C ALA A 565 13.06 31.54 0.85
N ALA A 566 13.96 30.78 0.21
CA ALA A 566 13.57 29.67 -0.67
C ALA A 566 12.91 28.53 0.13
N ILE A 567 13.46 28.14 1.27
CA ILE A 567 12.88 27.14 2.18
C ILE A 567 11.48 27.58 2.66
N CYS A 568 11.32 28.84 3.09
CA CYS A 568 10.01 29.38 3.50
C CYS A 568 8.95 29.30 2.40
N ARG A 569 9.34 29.56 1.13
CA ARG A 569 8.45 29.42 -0.01
C ARG A 569 8.00 27.99 -0.21
N ASN A 570 8.95 27.05 -0.24
CA ASN A 570 8.67 25.63 -0.43
C ASN A 570 7.84 25.07 0.72
N HIS A 571 8.11 25.47 1.96
CA HIS A 571 7.36 25.01 3.13
C HIS A 571 5.92 25.55 3.12
N THR A 572 5.73 26.84 2.83
CA THR A 572 4.38 27.39 2.74
C THR A 572 3.58 26.78 1.57
N ALA A 573 4.25 26.56 0.42
CA ALA A 573 3.64 25.89 -0.72
C ALA A 573 3.19 24.46 -0.37
N THR A 574 3.90 23.76 0.53
CA THR A 574 3.51 22.42 0.99
C THR A 574 2.18 22.43 1.74
N HIS A 575 1.92 23.44 2.59
CA HIS A 575 0.62 23.62 3.25
C HIS A 575 -0.50 23.84 2.24
N LEU A 576 -0.27 24.71 1.24
CA LEU A 576 -1.24 24.92 0.17
C LEU A 576 -1.47 23.63 -0.64
N LEU A 577 -0.40 22.87 -0.94
CA LEU A 577 -0.46 21.59 -1.65
C LEU A 577 -1.29 20.56 -0.89
N GLN A 578 -1.06 20.40 0.41
CA GLN A 578 -1.83 19.49 1.25
C GLN A 578 -3.34 19.81 1.18
N LYS A 579 -3.69 21.07 1.33
CA LYS A 579 -5.08 21.50 1.28
C LYS A 579 -5.71 21.27 -0.10
N ALA A 580 -5.01 21.61 -1.17
CA ALA A 580 -5.45 21.39 -2.54
C ALA A 580 -5.66 19.91 -2.85
N LEU A 581 -4.73 19.03 -2.42
CA LEU A 581 -4.85 17.58 -2.57
C LEU A 581 -6.10 17.04 -1.87
N ARG A 582 -6.39 17.50 -0.65
CA ARG A 582 -7.61 17.11 0.07
C ARG A 582 -8.89 17.56 -0.64
N GLU A 583 -8.90 18.71 -1.23
CA GLU A 583 -10.07 19.23 -1.96
C GLU A 583 -10.30 18.51 -3.30
N VAL A 584 -9.21 18.08 -3.98
CA VAL A 584 -9.31 17.42 -5.29
C VAL A 584 -9.50 15.92 -5.16
N LEU A 585 -8.73 15.28 -4.25
CA LEU A 585 -8.72 13.83 -4.12
C LEU A 585 -9.64 13.30 -3.01
N GLY A 586 -10.00 14.15 -2.04
CA GLY A 586 -10.89 13.82 -0.94
C GLY A 586 -10.25 13.86 0.45
N GLY A 587 -11.10 13.82 1.49
CA GLY A 587 -10.71 13.97 2.90
C GLY A 587 -9.76 12.90 3.46
N HIS A 588 -9.60 11.76 2.76
CA HIS A 588 -8.69 10.67 3.11
C HIS A 588 -7.20 11.00 2.89
N VAL A 589 -6.91 12.11 2.21
CA VAL A 589 -5.53 12.57 2.03
C VAL A 589 -5.00 13.10 3.36
N HIS A 590 -4.00 12.41 3.89
CA HIS A 590 -3.26 12.81 5.10
C HIS A 590 -1.77 12.78 4.79
N GLN A 591 -1.03 13.69 5.41
CA GLN A 591 0.42 13.68 5.33
C GLN A 591 1.00 12.41 5.94
N ALA A 592 1.86 11.72 5.20
CA ALA A 592 2.65 10.58 5.64
C ALA A 592 4.12 10.94 5.86
N GLY A 593 4.58 12.03 5.25
CA GLY A 593 5.91 12.59 5.37
C GLY A 593 6.05 13.87 4.59
N SER A 594 7.05 14.66 4.91
CA SER A 594 7.38 15.87 4.15
C SER A 594 8.88 16.16 4.23
N TYR A 595 9.38 16.89 3.24
CA TYR A 595 10.76 17.40 3.20
C TYR A 595 10.79 18.67 2.39
N GLN A 596 11.42 19.72 2.93
CA GLN A 596 11.54 21.03 2.28
C GLN A 596 12.97 21.55 2.40
N ASP A 597 13.61 21.78 1.25
CA ASP A 597 14.86 22.49 1.12
C ASP A 597 14.71 23.76 0.27
N ASP A 598 15.81 24.35 -0.13
CA ASP A 598 15.84 25.58 -0.93
C ASP A 598 15.52 25.35 -2.42
N GLN A 599 15.46 24.11 -2.90
CA GLN A 599 15.23 23.76 -4.30
C GLN A 599 13.86 23.12 -4.50
N ILE A 600 13.52 22.14 -3.66
CA ILE A 600 12.31 21.32 -3.85
C ILE A 600 11.54 21.12 -2.56
N THR A 601 10.31 20.69 -2.69
CA THR A 601 9.51 20.11 -1.62
C THR A 601 9.08 18.70 -2.02
N HIS A 602 9.20 17.75 -1.07
CA HIS A 602 8.57 16.43 -1.16
C HIS A 602 7.38 16.38 -0.20
N PHE A 603 6.26 15.90 -0.70
CA PHE A 603 5.08 15.69 0.12
C PHE A 603 4.55 14.28 -0.09
N ASP A 604 4.67 13.46 0.96
CA ASP A 604 4.16 12.09 1.00
C ASP A 604 2.77 12.10 1.62
N PHE A 605 1.82 11.48 0.95
CA PHE A 605 0.43 11.49 1.39
C PHE A 605 -0.28 10.15 1.12
N THR A 606 -1.31 9.89 1.93
CA THR A 606 -2.13 8.69 1.78
C THR A 606 -3.03 8.80 0.56
N HIS A 607 -2.83 7.90 -0.42
CA HIS A 607 -3.72 7.76 -1.57
C HIS A 607 -3.54 6.37 -2.21
N PHE A 608 -4.64 5.78 -2.69
CA PHE A 608 -4.70 4.38 -3.12
C PHE A 608 -4.28 4.12 -4.58
N SER A 609 -4.25 5.16 -5.42
CA SER A 609 -3.91 5.06 -6.85
C SER A 609 -2.92 6.14 -7.28
N ALA A 610 -2.35 6.03 -8.48
CA ALA A 610 -1.64 7.14 -9.10
C ALA A 610 -2.61 8.31 -9.33
N VAL A 611 -2.15 9.53 -9.05
CA VAL A 611 -2.92 10.74 -9.32
C VAL A 611 -2.89 10.99 -10.83
N SER A 612 -4.05 11.19 -11.43
CA SER A 612 -4.14 11.42 -12.87
C SER A 612 -3.53 12.77 -13.28
N PRO A 613 -3.07 12.92 -14.53
CA PRO A 613 -2.56 14.20 -15.02
C PRO A 613 -3.57 15.34 -14.89
N ALA A 614 -4.87 15.07 -15.02
CA ALA A 614 -5.92 16.07 -14.86
C ALA A 614 -6.09 16.51 -13.39
N GLU A 615 -6.04 15.55 -12.45
CA GLU A 615 -6.07 15.85 -11.01
C GLU A 615 -4.82 16.61 -10.57
N LEU A 616 -3.63 16.24 -11.07
CA LEU A 616 -2.38 16.97 -10.79
C LEU A 616 -2.44 18.41 -11.31
N ALA A 617 -2.95 18.61 -12.52
CA ALA A 617 -3.12 19.95 -13.10
C ALA A 617 -4.11 20.79 -12.29
N GLU A 618 -5.20 20.19 -11.77
CA GLU A 618 -6.17 20.88 -10.93
C GLU A 618 -5.58 21.24 -9.56
N VAL A 619 -4.81 20.34 -8.93
CA VAL A 619 -4.08 20.63 -7.68
C VAL A 619 -3.12 21.80 -7.88
N GLU A 620 -2.29 21.75 -8.91
CA GLU A 620 -1.33 22.79 -9.25
C GLU A 620 -2.03 24.13 -9.51
N ARG A 621 -3.13 24.12 -10.24
CA ARG A 621 -3.95 25.32 -10.51
C ARG A 621 -4.46 25.95 -9.21
N ARG A 622 -5.05 25.14 -8.29
CA ARG A 622 -5.57 25.63 -7.00
C ARG A 622 -4.47 26.23 -6.13
N VAL A 623 -3.31 25.57 -6.04
CA VAL A 623 -2.17 26.12 -5.28
C VAL A 623 -1.77 27.48 -5.85
N ASN A 624 -1.61 27.61 -7.17
CA ASN A 624 -1.23 28.87 -7.80
C ASN A 624 -2.32 29.95 -7.66
N GLU A 625 -3.60 29.59 -7.69
CA GLU A 625 -4.68 30.55 -7.40
C GLU A 625 -4.53 31.16 -6.01
N LYS A 626 -4.26 30.33 -4.98
CA LYS A 626 -4.05 30.80 -3.60
C LYS A 626 -2.76 31.59 -3.43
N ILE A 627 -1.78 31.36 -4.26
CA ILE A 627 -0.58 32.20 -4.34
C ILE A 627 -0.94 33.59 -4.90
N TYR A 628 -1.66 33.63 -6.00
CA TYR A 628 -2.05 34.88 -6.65
C TYR A 628 -3.12 35.67 -5.88
N GLU A 629 -3.93 35.02 -5.02
CA GLU A 629 -4.83 35.71 -4.10
C GLU A 629 -4.09 36.51 -3.02
N ALA A 630 -2.76 36.32 -2.88
CA ALA A 630 -1.91 37.05 -1.95
C ALA A 630 -2.42 36.98 -0.49
N LEU A 631 -2.79 35.78 -0.06
CA LEU A 631 -3.35 35.52 1.28
C LEU A 631 -2.32 35.87 2.36
N PRO A 632 -2.71 36.52 3.47
CA PRO A 632 -1.83 36.72 4.61
C PRO A 632 -1.54 35.39 5.28
N VAL A 633 -0.28 35.13 5.60
CA VAL A 633 0.15 33.97 6.40
C VAL A 633 0.42 34.44 7.82
N THR A 634 -0.44 34.04 8.74
CA THR A 634 -0.38 34.43 10.15
C THR A 634 0.00 33.25 11.03
N VAL A 635 0.70 33.54 12.11
CA VAL A 635 1.17 32.55 13.08
C VAL A 635 0.61 32.89 14.45
N LYS A 636 0.05 31.88 15.15
CA LYS A 636 -0.46 32.04 16.51
C LYS A 636 0.00 30.85 17.37
N ASN A 637 0.40 31.15 18.61
CA ASN A 637 0.60 30.13 19.62
C ASN A 637 -0.69 30.01 20.44
N LEU A 638 -1.34 28.86 20.40
CA LEU A 638 -2.66 28.63 21.00
C LEU A 638 -2.64 27.36 21.87
N PRO A 639 -3.47 27.29 22.91
CA PRO A 639 -3.79 26.02 23.55
C PRO A 639 -4.30 25.01 22.51
N ILE A 640 -3.87 23.77 22.61
CA ILE A 640 -4.16 22.72 21.61
C ILE A 640 -5.65 22.54 21.35
N GLU A 641 -6.49 22.71 22.39
CA GLU A 641 -7.95 22.57 22.27
C GLU A 641 -8.59 23.74 21.51
N GLU A 642 -8.04 24.94 21.62
CA GLU A 642 -8.48 26.11 20.82
C GLU A 642 -8.07 25.94 19.36
N ALA A 643 -6.86 25.47 19.13
CA ALA A 643 -6.33 25.23 17.78
C ALA A 643 -7.15 24.15 17.04
N LYS A 644 -7.56 23.08 17.73
CA LYS A 644 -8.45 22.07 17.17
C LYS A 644 -9.84 22.60 16.81
N LYS A 645 -10.40 23.51 17.62
CA LYS A 645 -11.69 24.15 17.34
C LYS A 645 -11.65 25.03 16.10
N MET A 646 -10.49 25.57 15.73
CA MET A 646 -10.30 26.33 14.49
C MET A 646 -10.23 25.41 13.24
N GLY A 647 -10.30 24.08 13.40
CA GLY A 647 -10.16 23.13 12.30
C GLY A 647 -8.71 22.95 11.83
N ALA A 648 -7.73 23.36 12.65
CA ALA A 648 -6.33 23.24 12.29
C ALA A 648 -5.93 21.75 12.14
N MET A 649 -5.26 21.43 11.04
CA MET A 649 -4.79 20.08 10.75
C MET A 649 -3.56 19.78 11.61
N ALA A 650 -3.61 18.64 12.32
CA ALA A 650 -2.49 18.08 13.08
C ALA A 650 -1.93 16.85 12.37
N LEU A 651 -0.62 16.61 12.45
CA LEU A 651 -0.01 15.39 11.94
C LEU A 651 -0.44 14.19 12.78
N PHE A 652 -0.76 13.10 12.11
CA PHE A 652 -1.15 11.85 12.77
C PHE A 652 0.07 11.24 13.50
N GLY A 653 -0.07 11.00 14.81
CA GLY A 653 0.94 10.28 15.60
C GLY A 653 1.98 11.14 16.28
N GLU A 654 1.99 12.46 16.10
CA GLU A 654 2.86 13.35 16.85
C GLU A 654 2.28 13.73 18.22
N LYS A 655 3.17 13.78 19.23
CA LYS A 655 2.82 14.25 20.57
C LYS A 655 3.05 15.77 20.62
N TYR A 656 1.97 16.53 20.68
CA TYR A 656 2.03 17.97 20.83
C TYR A 656 2.01 18.38 22.30
N GLY A 657 2.68 19.49 22.62
CA GLY A 657 2.59 20.11 23.94
C GLY A 657 1.20 20.72 24.20
N SER A 658 1.01 21.28 25.41
CA SER A 658 -0.23 21.99 25.78
C SER A 658 -0.51 23.24 24.92
N VAL A 659 0.55 23.85 24.38
CA VAL A 659 0.49 25.01 23.46
C VAL A 659 1.11 24.58 22.13
N VAL A 660 0.43 24.88 21.03
CA VAL A 660 0.85 24.57 19.66
C VAL A 660 0.96 25.83 18.81
N ARG A 661 1.92 25.82 17.89
CA ARG A 661 2.07 26.87 16.89
C ARG A 661 1.19 26.55 15.69
N VAL A 662 0.25 27.45 15.38
CA VAL A 662 -0.71 27.33 14.29
C VAL A 662 -0.32 28.32 13.19
N VAL A 663 -0.13 27.80 11.98
CA VAL A 663 0.11 28.58 10.76
C VAL A 663 -1.18 28.60 9.95
N ASP A 664 -1.66 29.79 9.66
CA ASP A 664 -2.90 30.02 8.92
C ASP A 664 -2.64 30.85 7.68
N ALA A 665 -2.96 30.29 6.52
CA ALA A 665 -2.88 30.97 5.22
C ALA A 665 -4.27 31.44 4.79
N GLY A 666 -4.66 32.63 5.28
CA GLY A 666 -5.91 33.31 4.93
C GLY A 666 -7.18 32.54 5.26
N GLY A 667 -7.18 31.65 6.25
CA GLY A 667 -8.29 30.79 6.63
C GLY A 667 -8.54 29.61 5.66
N TRP A 668 -7.77 29.50 4.57
CA TRP A 668 -7.92 28.40 3.61
C TRP A 668 -7.13 27.15 4.02
N SER A 669 -5.85 27.33 4.46
CA SER A 669 -5.06 26.27 5.06
C SER A 669 -4.63 26.69 6.45
N THR A 670 -4.98 25.85 7.45
CA THR A 670 -4.62 26.09 8.86
C THR A 670 -4.02 24.80 9.42
N GLU A 671 -2.77 24.86 9.86
CA GLU A 671 -2.01 23.65 10.25
C GLU A 671 -1.15 23.89 11.49
N PHE A 672 -0.89 22.82 12.26
CA PHE A 672 0.11 22.81 13.32
C PHE A 672 1.47 22.71 12.67
N CYS A 673 2.29 23.77 12.77
CA CYS A 673 3.61 23.77 12.15
C CYS A 673 4.62 24.62 12.92
N GLY A 674 5.79 24.02 13.21
CA GLY A 674 6.95 24.68 13.82
C GLY A 674 7.94 25.30 12.83
N GLY A 675 7.71 25.14 11.52
CA GLY A 675 8.63 25.62 10.48
C GLY A 675 8.59 27.12 10.21
N THR A 676 9.46 27.56 9.32
CA THR A 676 9.49 28.95 8.88
C THR A 676 8.67 29.14 7.61
N HIS A 677 7.95 30.24 7.52
CA HIS A 677 6.99 30.51 6.45
C HIS A 677 7.13 31.93 5.90
N VAL A 678 6.61 32.13 4.69
CA VAL A 678 6.41 33.47 4.13
C VAL A 678 5.30 34.18 4.90
N THR A 679 5.28 35.51 4.85
CA THR A 679 4.21 36.32 5.51
C THR A 679 2.99 36.55 4.61
N ASN A 680 3.15 36.26 3.31
CA ASN A 680 2.09 36.37 2.31
C ASN A 680 2.30 35.34 1.22
N THR A 681 1.24 34.66 0.77
CA THR A 681 1.35 33.60 -0.24
C THR A 681 1.92 34.07 -1.58
N ALA A 682 1.75 35.35 -1.94
CA ALA A 682 2.37 35.92 -3.16
C ALA A 682 3.90 35.82 -3.18
N GLN A 683 4.55 35.78 -2.01
CA GLN A 683 6.01 35.61 -1.92
C GLN A 683 6.50 34.23 -2.38
N ILE A 684 5.61 33.25 -2.50
CA ILE A 684 5.92 31.93 -3.06
C ILE A 684 6.28 32.04 -4.55
N GLY A 685 5.68 33.00 -5.26
CA GLY A 685 5.85 33.19 -6.69
C GLY A 685 4.99 32.24 -7.51
N CYS A 686 5.64 31.32 -8.23
CA CYS A 686 4.97 30.23 -8.95
C CYS A 686 5.21 28.91 -8.23
N PHE A 687 4.27 27.98 -8.35
CA PHE A 687 4.38 26.60 -7.87
C PHE A 687 4.27 25.63 -9.05
N LYS A 688 5.13 24.63 -9.11
CA LYS A 688 5.11 23.60 -10.16
C LYS A 688 5.35 22.22 -9.60
N ILE A 689 4.46 21.29 -9.93
CA ILE A 689 4.65 19.86 -9.66
C ILE A 689 5.67 19.32 -10.68
N LEU A 690 6.73 18.68 -10.17
CA LEU A 690 7.80 18.07 -10.95
C LEU A 690 7.49 16.62 -11.28
N SER A 691 7.07 15.86 -10.25
CA SER A 691 6.78 14.43 -10.38
C SER A 691 5.70 13.99 -9.39
N GLU A 692 5.08 12.85 -9.71
CA GLU A 692 4.20 12.08 -8.81
C GLU A 692 4.59 10.62 -8.89
N SER A 693 4.84 9.97 -7.74
CA SER A 693 5.32 8.60 -7.67
C SER A 693 4.79 7.84 -6.47
N SER A 694 4.96 6.51 -6.45
CA SER A 694 4.62 5.68 -5.30
C SER A 694 5.84 5.50 -4.40
N VAL A 695 5.70 5.77 -3.12
CA VAL A 695 6.74 5.53 -2.09
C VAL A 695 6.52 4.19 -1.42
N ALA A 696 5.26 3.91 -1.07
CA ALA A 696 4.85 2.67 -0.43
C ALA A 696 3.42 2.31 -0.84
N ALA A 697 2.94 1.16 -0.41
CA ALA A 697 1.54 0.78 -0.63
C ALA A 697 0.60 1.78 0.07
N GLY A 698 -0.26 2.44 -0.71
CA GLY A 698 -1.18 3.46 -0.21
C GLY A 698 -0.53 4.81 0.11
N ILE A 699 0.74 5.03 -0.22
CA ILE A 699 1.44 6.31 -0.04
C ILE A 699 2.00 6.78 -1.39
N ARG A 700 1.65 8.01 -1.74
CA ARG A 700 2.10 8.71 -2.95
C ARG A 700 2.98 9.88 -2.55
N ARG A 701 3.95 10.20 -3.39
CA ARG A 701 4.84 11.37 -3.25
C ARG A 701 4.59 12.34 -4.38
N ILE A 702 4.46 13.61 -4.05
CA ILE A 702 4.60 14.71 -4.98
C ILE A 702 5.93 15.40 -4.70
N GLU A 703 6.67 15.65 -5.77
CA GLU A 703 7.82 16.55 -5.78
C GLU A 703 7.42 17.83 -6.49
N ALA A 704 7.74 18.96 -5.90
CA ALA A 704 7.40 20.26 -6.45
C ALA A 704 8.48 21.31 -6.15
N THR A 705 8.44 22.43 -6.86
CA THR A 705 9.34 23.56 -6.68
C THR A 705 8.60 24.88 -6.78
N THR A 706 9.24 25.96 -6.32
CA THR A 706 8.64 27.30 -6.29
C THR A 706 9.58 28.36 -6.90
N ALA A 707 9.02 29.49 -7.25
CA ALA A 707 9.73 30.72 -7.68
C ALA A 707 10.84 30.44 -8.73
N PHE A 708 12.10 30.63 -8.36
CA PHE A 708 13.24 30.48 -9.28
C PHE A 708 13.41 29.05 -9.78
N GLY A 709 13.11 28.03 -8.97
CA GLY A 709 13.13 26.64 -9.44
C GLY A 709 12.15 26.36 -10.57
N VAL A 710 11.03 27.09 -10.64
CA VAL A 710 10.10 27.03 -11.78
C VAL A 710 10.69 27.69 -13.02
N LEU A 711 11.41 28.81 -12.86
CA LEU A 711 12.07 29.49 -13.96
C LEU A 711 13.21 28.64 -14.53
N ASP A 712 14.05 28.07 -13.66
CA ASP A 712 15.13 27.17 -14.05
C ASP A 712 14.58 25.95 -14.82
N LEU A 713 13.48 25.37 -14.35
CA LEU A 713 12.80 24.28 -15.06
C LEU A 713 12.32 24.70 -16.47
N LEU A 714 11.79 25.91 -16.61
CA LEU A 714 11.35 26.44 -17.92
C LEU A 714 12.53 26.68 -18.85
N ASP A 715 13.63 27.22 -18.34
CA ASP A 715 14.84 27.45 -19.10
C ASP A 715 15.47 26.14 -19.57
N ASP A 716 15.60 25.15 -18.69
CA ASP A 716 16.09 23.81 -19.04
C ASP A 716 15.23 23.14 -20.12
N ARG A 717 13.90 23.18 -19.97
CA ARG A 717 12.98 22.62 -20.97
C ARG A 717 13.08 23.34 -22.31
N THR A 718 13.23 24.66 -22.26
CA THR A 718 13.43 25.49 -23.49
C THR A 718 14.74 25.17 -24.17
N GLU A 719 15.82 24.99 -23.40
CA GLU A 719 17.12 24.59 -23.93
C GLU A 719 17.09 23.19 -24.60
N ILE A 720 16.47 22.20 -23.89
CA ILE A 720 16.28 20.84 -24.42
C ILE A 720 15.49 20.89 -25.74
N LEU A 721 14.39 21.64 -25.74
CA LEU A 721 13.56 21.80 -26.94
C LEU A 721 14.33 22.49 -28.09
N ALA A 722 15.14 23.50 -27.77
CA ALA A 722 16.00 24.19 -28.75
C ALA A 722 17.03 23.21 -29.34
N LYS A 723 17.75 22.46 -28.52
CA LYS A 723 18.68 21.43 -28.96
C LYS A 723 17.99 20.37 -29.82
N THR A 724 16.81 19.95 -29.44
CA THR A 724 15.99 18.99 -30.20
C THR A 724 15.57 19.56 -31.56
N ALA A 725 15.12 20.81 -31.61
CA ALA A 725 14.74 21.48 -32.85
C ALA A 725 15.92 21.58 -33.82
N VAL A 726 17.11 21.93 -33.33
CA VAL A 726 18.35 21.94 -34.12
C VAL A 726 18.69 20.56 -34.67
N ALA A 727 18.64 19.51 -33.82
CA ALA A 727 18.93 18.13 -34.26
C ALA A 727 17.95 17.65 -35.35
N LEU A 728 16.68 18.05 -35.26
CA LEU A 728 15.64 17.72 -36.23
C LEU A 728 15.68 18.63 -37.49
N LYS A 729 16.53 19.66 -37.48
CA LYS A 729 16.54 20.71 -38.53
C LYS A 729 15.18 21.39 -38.67
N ALA A 730 14.50 21.65 -37.58
CA ALA A 730 13.26 22.42 -37.54
C ALA A 730 13.58 23.93 -37.65
N ASN A 731 12.71 24.71 -38.29
CA ASN A 731 12.91 26.15 -38.48
C ASN A 731 12.73 26.95 -37.16
N ASN A 732 11.91 26.49 -36.29
CA ASN A 732 11.65 27.05 -34.94
C ASN A 732 11.23 25.95 -33.97
N LEU A 733 11.12 26.30 -32.65
CA LEU A 733 10.78 25.33 -31.60
C LEU A 733 9.40 24.69 -31.79
N LYS A 734 8.42 25.47 -32.30
CA LYS A 734 7.05 24.99 -32.51
C LYS A 734 6.94 23.94 -33.61
N ASP A 735 7.87 23.96 -34.58
CA ASP A 735 7.87 23.04 -35.70
C ASP A 735 8.56 21.70 -35.36
N ALA A 736 9.26 21.57 -34.22
CA ALA A 736 9.99 20.39 -33.83
C ALA A 736 9.14 19.10 -33.83
N PRO A 737 7.91 19.06 -33.30
CA PRO A 737 7.06 17.87 -33.35
C PRO A 737 6.70 17.45 -34.76
N ALA A 738 6.25 18.39 -35.60
CA ALA A 738 5.90 18.12 -37.01
C ALA A 738 7.11 17.63 -37.80
N ARG A 739 8.31 18.21 -37.57
CA ARG A 739 9.55 17.76 -38.22
C ARG A 739 9.98 16.37 -37.75
N ALA A 740 9.78 16.02 -36.47
CA ALA A 740 10.05 14.69 -35.97
C ALA A 740 9.13 13.64 -36.62
N GLU A 741 7.84 13.93 -36.75
CA GLU A 741 6.88 13.07 -37.46
C GLU A 741 7.23 12.89 -38.90
N ALA A 742 7.60 13.99 -39.61
CA ALA A 742 8.04 13.94 -41.01
C ALA A 742 9.30 13.08 -41.21
N LEU A 743 10.29 13.22 -40.31
CA LEU A 743 11.51 12.41 -40.37
C LEU A 743 11.25 10.93 -40.07
N ALA A 744 10.37 10.62 -39.15
CA ALA A 744 9.97 9.25 -38.87
C ALA A 744 9.26 8.60 -40.08
N ALA A 745 8.40 9.34 -40.76
CA ALA A 745 7.74 8.89 -41.99
C ALA A 745 8.74 8.70 -43.13
N GLU A 746 9.68 9.64 -43.32
CA GLU A 746 10.75 9.58 -44.34
C GLU A 746 11.67 8.37 -44.09
N LEU A 747 12.05 8.10 -42.84
CA LEU A 747 12.86 6.95 -42.46
C LEU A 747 12.15 5.63 -42.80
N LYS A 748 10.87 5.55 -42.50
CA LYS A 748 10.06 4.35 -42.80
C LYS A 748 9.95 4.10 -44.28
N GLU A 749 9.72 5.16 -45.06
CA GLU A 749 9.64 5.04 -46.53
C GLU A 749 11.00 4.67 -47.13
N THR A 750 12.09 5.31 -46.68
CA THR A 750 13.46 5.01 -47.14
C THR A 750 13.84 3.56 -46.82
N ALA A 751 13.50 3.06 -45.63
CA ALA A 751 13.73 1.66 -45.29
C ALA A 751 12.98 0.70 -46.23
N LYS A 752 11.72 1.03 -46.55
CA LYS A 752 10.94 0.24 -47.53
C LYS A 752 11.54 0.27 -48.92
N GLN A 753 11.98 1.43 -49.39
CA GLN A 753 12.66 1.58 -50.71
C GLN A 753 13.96 0.79 -50.75
N LEU A 754 14.74 0.81 -49.64
CA LEU A 754 15.96 0.02 -49.53
C LEU A 754 15.69 -1.48 -49.67
N GLU A 755 14.64 -2.00 -49.05
CA GLU A 755 14.24 -3.40 -49.15
C GLU A 755 13.78 -3.75 -50.58
N ILE A 756 13.03 -2.87 -51.23
CA ILE A 756 12.63 -3.06 -52.65
C ILE A 756 13.85 -3.10 -53.53
N LEU A 757 14.80 -2.16 -53.38
CA LEU A 757 16.04 -2.13 -54.17
C LEU A 757 16.89 -3.38 -53.96
N LYS A 758 17.05 -3.84 -52.72
CA LYS A 758 17.74 -5.10 -52.39
C LYS A 758 17.08 -6.30 -53.09
N ALA A 759 15.72 -6.35 -53.09
CA ALA A 759 14.99 -7.40 -53.75
C ALA A 759 15.17 -7.34 -55.31
N GLN A 760 15.16 -6.15 -55.88
CA GLN A 760 15.43 -5.94 -57.31
C GLN A 760 16.87 -6.34 -57.71
N MET A 761 17.86 -5.95 -56.91
CA MET A 761 19.25 -6.36 -57.12
C MET A 761 19.43 -7.88 -57.03
N ALA A 762 18.76 -8.52 -56.06
CA ALA A 762 18.79 -9.98 -55.97
C ALA A 762 18.12 -10.66 -57.16
N ALA A 763 17.00 -10.10 -57.68
CA ALA A 763 16.33 -10.62 -58.86
C ALA A 763 17.20 -10.50 -60.14
N ALA A 764 17.83 -9.35 -60.34
CA ALA A 764 18.74 -9.10 -61.49
C ALA A 764 19.97 -10.03 -61.46
N LYS A 765 20.55 -10.28 -60.24
CA LYS A 765 21.62 -11.28 -60.10
C LYS A 765 21.18 -12.68 -60.49
N ILE A 766 19.95 -13.07 -60.18
CA ILE A 766 19.41 -14.38 -60.53
C ILE A 766 19.24 -14.54 -62.03
N ASP A 767 18.77 -13.53 -62.74
CA ASP A 767 18.64 -13.58 -64.18
C ASP A 767 19.99 -13.75 -64.88
N GLY A 768 21.05 -13.06 -64.46
CA GLY A 768 22.43 -13.25 -64.92
C GLY A 768 23.01 -14.64 -64.63
N LEU A 769 22.54 -15.32 -63.56
CA LEU A 769 22.97 -16.71 -63.28
C LEU A 769 22.50 -17.72 -64.33
N PHE A 770 21.37 -17.46 -65.00
CA PHE A 770 20.84 -18.33 -66.02
C PHE A 770 21.55 -18.20 -67.35
N GLU A 771 22.20 -17.04 -67.61
CA GLU A 771 22.96 -16.86 -68.90
C GLU A 771 24.19 -17.74 -68.94
N ASN A 772 24.77 -18.08 -67.79
CA ASN A 772 25.97 -18.96 -67.76
C ASN A 772 25.65 -20.41 -67.31
N ALA A 773 24.35 -20.83 -67.30
CA ALA A 773 23.94 -22.15 -66.86
C ALA A 773 24.30 -23.20 -67.92
N ALA A 774 25.04 -24.23 -67.54
CA ALA A 774 25.31 -25.40 -68.37
C ALA A 774 24.09 -26.34 -68.39
N ASP A 775 23.88 -27.04 -69.53
CA ASP A 775 22.90 -28.11 -69.67
C ASP A 775 23.60 -29.46 -69.77
N ILE A 776 23.24 -30.37 -68.89
CA ILE A 776 23.79 -31.76 -68.96
C ILE A 776 22.58 -32.72 -68.97
N ASP A 777 22.43 -33.36 -70.07
CA ASP A 777 21.34 -34.35 -70.32
C ASP A 777 19.95 -33.79 -69.91
N GLY A 778 19.71 -32.50 -70.18
CA GLY A 778 18.48 -31.79 -69.94
C GLY A 778 18.30 -31.33 -68.49
N VAL A 779 19.32 -31.43 -67.65
CA VAL A 779 19.37 -30.81 -66.31
C VAL A 779 20.21 -29.54 -66.39
N ARG A 780 19.61 -28.39 -66.06
CA ARG A 780 20.28 -27.10 -66.09
C ARG A 780 21.07 -26.90 -64.81
N ILE A 781 22.36 -26.61 -64.89
CA ILE A 781 23.27 -26.37 -63.77
C ILE A 781 23.51 -24.88 -63.65
N VAL A 782 23.01 -24.32 -62.56
CA VAL A 782 23.23 -22.92 -62.18
C VAL A 782 24.25 -22.84 -61.07
N SER A 783 25.46 -22.44 -61.36
CA SER A 783 26.56 -22.37 -60.42
C SER A 783 27.19 -21.00 -60.40
N ALA A 784 27.42 -20.38 -59.23
CA ALA A 784 28.08 -19.07 -59.12
C ALA A 784 28.67 -18.81 -57.75
N TYR A 785 29.70 -17.96 -57.75
CA TYR A 785 30.20 -17.32 -56.50
C TYR A 785 29.69 -15.89 -56.41
N LEU A 786 29.11 -15.54 -55.24
CA LEU A 786 28.43 -14.29 -54.96
C LEU A 786 29.08 -13.58 -53.77
N THR A 787 29.89 -12.56 -54.04
CA THR A 787 30.49 -11.74 -52.98
C THR A 787 29.44 -10.84 -52.31
N GLY A 788 29.55 -10.62 -50.98
CA GLY A 788 28.61 -9.82 -50.16
C GLY A 788 27.23 -10.47 -49.97
N THR A 789 27.15 -11.82 -50.09
CA THR A 789 25.89 -12.53 -50.00
C THR A 789 25.93 -13.51 -48.82
N GLY A 790 25.06 -13.30 -47.82
CA GLY A 790 24.95 -14.16 -46.63
C GLY A 790 24.06 -15.41 -46.87
N ALA A 791 24.06 -16.30 -45.88
CA ALA A 791 23.40 -17.59 -45.94
C ALA A 791 21.89 -17.52 -46.26
N ASP A 792 21.17 -16.58 -45.64
CA ASP A 792 19.70 -16.42 -45.84
C ASP A 792 19.41 -15.95 -47.27
N THR A 793 20.17 -15.00 -47.78
CA THR A 793 20.05 -14.51 -49.17
C THR A 793 20.37 -15.62 -50.19
N LEU A 794 21.38 -16.46 -49.93
CA LEU A 794 21.67 -17.61 -50.78
C LEU A 794 20.49 -18.60 -50.79
N ARG A 795 19.85 -18.85 -49.68
CA ARG A 795 18.68 -19.72 -49.60
C ARG A 795 17.52 -19.18 -50.45
N ASP A 796 17.18 -17.92 -50.30
CA ASP A 796 16.16 -17.24 -51.11
C ASP A 796 16.45 -17.28 -52.59
N MET A 797 17.73 -17.11 -52.97
CA MET A 797 18.18 -17.16 -54.37
C MET A 797 18.05 -18.58 -54.95
N VAL A 798 18.42 -19.62 -54.19
CA VAL A 798 18.27 -21.00 -54.59
C VAL A 798 16.80 -21.36 -54.78
N ASP A 799 15.92 -20.94 -53.85
CA ASP A 799 14.48 -21.18 -53.99
C ASP A 799 13.89 -20.49 -55.20
N LYS A 800 14.28 -19.24 -55.52
CA LYS A 800 13.85 -18.52 -56.74
C LYS A 800 14.38 -19.15 -58.01
N VAL A 801 15.59 -19.70 -58.04
CA VAL A 801 16.10 -20.45 -59.17
C VAL A 801 15.32 -21.76 -59.37
N ARG A 802 15.01 -22.47 -58.34
CA ARG A 802 14.15 -23.68 -58.33
C ARG A 802 12.76 -23.42 -58.90
N ASP A 803 12.17 -22.28 -58.53
CA ASP A 803 10.85 -21.87 -59.05
C ASP A 803 10.89 -21.53 -60.55
N LYS A 804 11.97 -20.89 -61.03
CA LYS A 804 12.11 -20.50 -62.41
C LYS A 804 12.54 -21.66 -63.33
N ALA A 805 13.27 -22.66 -62.84
CA ALA A 805 13.75 -23.78 -63.57
C ALA A 805 13.38 -25.12 -62.93
N PRO A 806 12.27 -25.76 -63.40
CA PRO A 806 11.76 -27.00 -62.82
C PRO A 806 12.68 -28.21 -62.93
N ASN A 807 13.71 -28.12 -63.79
CA ASN A 807 14.72 -29.16 -64.01
C ASN A 807 16.13 -28.57 -63.86
N ALA A 808 16.51 -28.12 -62.68
CA ALA A 808 17.80 -27.49 -62.41
C ALA A 808 18.46 -28.03 -61.15
N VAL A 809 19.79 -27.98 -61.17
CA VAL A 809 20.65 -28.05 -59.99
C VAL A 809 21.26 -26.69 -59.77
N THR A 810 21.08 -26.10 -58.62
CA THR A 810 21.62 -24.76 -58.23
C THR A 810 22.70 -24.93 -57.19
N VAL A 811 23.85 -24.38 -57.42
CA VAL A 811 25.00 -24.37 -56.48
C VAL A 811 25.51 -22.94 -56.38
N LEU A 812 25.10 -22.26 -55.27
CA LEU A 812 25.54 -20.89 -55.03
C LEU A 812 26.49 -20.88 -53.83
N ILE A 813 27.64 -20.25 -54.01
CA ILE A 813 28.57 -19.98 -52.93
C ILE A 813 28.53 -18.48 -52.65
N GLY A 814 28.37 -18.09 -51.40
CA GLY A 814 28.32 -16.70 -50.97
C GLY A 814 29.24 -16.41 -49.78
N SER A 815 29.82 -15.24 -49.78
CA SER A 815 30.61 -14.75 -48.65
C SER A 815 30.10 -13.39 -48.20
N ASP A 816 29.83 -13.24 -46.90
CA ASP A 816 29.45 -11.95 -46.28
C ASP A 816 30.64 -11.21 -45.66
N GLY A 817 31.87 -11.66 -45.91
CA GLY A 817 33.12 -11.15 -45.36
C GLY A 817 33.56 -11.83 -44.05
N ASN A 818 32.64 -12.49 -43.32
CA ASN A 818 32.93 -13.25 -42.09
C ASN A 818 32.87 -14.76 -42.31
N LYS A 819 31.92 -15.21 -43.12
CA LYS A 819 31.72 -16.66 -43.38
C LYS A 819 31.43 -16.85 -44.85
N THR A 820 31.97 -17.96 -45.39
CA THR A 820 31.67 -18.39 -46.74
C THR A 820 30.80 -19.64 -46.67
N MET A 821 29.65 -19.57 -47.31
CA MET A 821 28.63 -20.64 -47.28
C MET A 821 28.28 -21.07 -48.69
N MET A 822 28.00 -22.35 -48.87
CA MET A 822 27.46 -22.93 -50.07
C MET A 822 26.01 -23.34 -49.85
N ALA A 823 25.14 -23.01 -50.77
CA ALA A 823 23.75 -23.49 -50.80
C ALA A 823 23.52 -24.28 -52.09
N VAL A 824 22.98 -25.48 -51.97
CA VAL A 824 22.65 -26.35 -53.08
C VAL A 824 21.16 -26.61 -53.11
N GLY A 825 20.53 -26.35 -54.28
CA GLY A 825 19.13 -26.64 -54.52
C GLY A 825 18.93 -27.60 -55.69
N VAL A 826 17.96 -28.49 -55.55
CA VAL A 826 17.60 -29.41 -56.62
C VAL A 826 16.12 -29.24 -56.93
N SER A 827 15.78 -28.89 -58.16
CA SER A 827 14.37 -28.71 -58.57
C SER A 827 13.61 -30.02 -58.72
N LYS A 828 12.28 -29.95 -58.71
CA LYS A 828 11.37 -31.11 -58.64
C LYS A 828 11.64 -32.19 -59.68
N ASN A 829 11.92 -31.81 -60.99
CA ASN A 829 12.20 -32.76 -62.05
C ASN A 829 13.61 -33.34 -61.94
N ALA A 830 14.56 -32.60 -61.46
CA ALA A 830 15.93 -33.09 -61.19
C ALA A 830 15.96 -34.07 -60.01
N LEU A 831 15.13 -33.84 -58.95
CA LEU A 831 14.90 -34.78 -57.85
C LEU A 831 14.32 -36.12 -58.35
N ALA A 832 13.38 -36.08 -59.31
CA ALA A 832 12.77 -37.28 -59.86
C ALA A 832 13.80 -38.12 -60.72
N ARG A 833 14.90 -37.50 -61.08
CA ARG A 833 16.02 -38.17 -61.75
C ARG A 833 17.12 -38.71 -60.80
N GLY A 834 16.81 -38.74 -59.46
CA GLY A 834 17.66 -39.28 -58.43
C GLY A 834 18.66 -38.31 -57.81
N LEU A 835 18.77 -37.03 -58.31
CA LEU A 835 19.65 -36.04 -57.75
C LEU A 835 19.19 -35.55 -56.40
N LYS A 836 20.09 -35.46 -55.42
CA LYS A 836 19.80 -35.03 -54.05
C LYS A 836 20.76 -33.93 -53.59
N ALA A 837 20.25 -32.81 -53.20
CA ALA A 837 21.05 -31.67 -52.74
C ALA A 837 22.01 -32.04 -51.56
N GLY A 838 21.56 -32.91 -50.64
CA GLY A 838 22.41 -33.38 -49.56
C GLY A 838 23.63 -34.24 -49.97
N ALA A 839 23.52 -34.98 -51.07
CA ALA A 839 24.62 -35.76 -51.66
C ALA A 839 25.60 -34.83 -52.44
N LEU A 840 25.01 -33.93 -53.25
CA LEU A 840 25.77 -32.96 -54.02
C LEU A 840 26.56 -32.00 -53.13
N VAL A 841 25.96 -31.43 -52.13
CA VAL A 841 26.63 -30.46 -51.24
C VAL A 841 27.83 -31.05 -50.54
N LYS A 842 27.77 -32.35 -50.15
CA LYS A 842 28.88 -33.04 -49.48
C LYS A 842 30.07 -33.22 -50.43
N LYS A 843 29.79 -33.64 -51.64
CA LYS A 843 30.85 -33.89 -52.66
C LYS A 843 31.49 -32.57 -53.11
N ILE A 844 30.68 -31.57 -53.39
CA ILE A 844 31.17 -30.24 -53.89
C ILE A 844 31.91 -29.51 -52.75
N ALA A 845 31.34 -29.46 -51.55
CA ALA A 845 31.96 -28.74 -50.45
C ALA A 845 33.29 -29.38 -49.99
N ALA A 846 33.44 -30.69 -50.11
CA ALA A 846 34.70 -31.39 -49.77
C ALA A 846 35.91 -30.88 -50.59
N ILE A 847 35.70 -30.44 -51.83
CA ILE A 847 36.75 -29.86 -52.65
C ILE A 847 37.33 -28.58 -52.06
N ALA A 848 36.48 -27.78 -51.41
CA ALA A 848 36.87 -26.54 -50.75
C ALA A 848 36.98 -26.70 -49.24
N GLY A 849 37.32 -27.89 -48.73
CA GLY A 849 37.56 -28.16 -47.32
C GLY A 849 36.34 -27.97 -46.46
N GLY A 850 35.15 -27.95 -47.05
CA GLY A 850 33.90 -27.74 -46.40
C GLY A 850 33.17 -29.02 -45.99
N ASN A 851 32.17 -28.90 -45.13
CA ASN A 851 31.25 -29.98 -44.79
C ASN A 851 29.84 -29.41 -44.61
N GLY A 852 28.83 -30.20 -44.99
CA GLY A 852 27.46 -29.80 -44.91
C GLY A 852 26.48 -30.93 -45.17
N GLY A 853 25.19 -30.58 -45.16
CA GLY A 853 24.11 -31.51 -45.44
C GLY A 853 22.77 -30.81 -45.48
N GLY A 854 21.71 -31.55 -45.68
CA GLY A 854 20.38 -31.01 -45.77
C GLY A 854 19.36 -32.01 -46.28
N LYS A 855 18.21 -31.52 -46.69
CA LYS A 855 17.13 -32.25 -47.32
C LYS A 855 17.47 -32.62 -48.75
N PRO A 856 16.75 -33.54 -49.40
CA PRO A 856 16.97 -33.92 -50.80
C PRO A 856 16.83 -32.74 -51.75
N ASP A 857 15.97 -31.78 -51.47
CA ASP A 857 15.69 -30.61 -52.32
C ASP A 857 16.54 -29.39 -52.00
N PHE A 858 17.12 -29.30 -50.77
CA PHE A 858 17.94 -28.18 -50.35
C PHE A 858 18.98 -28.57 -49.31
N ALA A 859 20.21 -28.16 -49.46
CA ALA A 859 21.29 -28.41 -48.51
C ALA A 859 22.27 -27.25 -48.47
N MET A 860 22.98 -27.09 -47.32
CA MET A 860 23.98 -26.07 -47.12
C MET A 860 25.28 -26.65 -46.57
N ALA A 861 26.39 -25.99 -46.85
CA ALA A 861 27.70 -26.31 -46.30
C ALA A 861 28.48 -25.03 -46.00
N GLY A 862 29.33 -25.08 -44.98
CA GLY A 862 30.38 -24.06 -44.75
C GLY A 862 31.58 -24.37 -45.60
N ILE A 863 32.19 -23.34 -46.24
CA ILE A 863 33.43 -23.44 -46.98
C ILE A 863 34.58 -22.91 -46.14
N ARG A 864 35.67 -23.67 -46.04
CA ARG A 864 36.84 -23.30 -45.24
C ARG A 864 37.98 -22.76 -46.08
N ASP A 865 38.21 -23.36 -47.27
CA ASP A 865 39.26 -22.97 -48.19
C ASP A 865 38.66 -22.19 -49.37
N THR A 866 38.65 -20.85 -49.19
CA THR A 866 38.10 -19.93 -50.21
C THR A 866 38.91 -19.89 -51.51
N SER A 867 40.20 -20.33 -51.53
CA SER A 867 41.02 -20.39 -52.71
C SER A 867 40.58 -21.47 -53.68
N LYS A 868 39.77 -22.44 -53.23
CA LYS A 868 39.27 -23.58 -54.04
C LYS A 868 37.81 -23.44 -54.46
N ILE A 869 37.22 -22.26 -54.31
CA ILE A 869 35.84 -21.99 -54.69
C ILE A 869 35.64 -22.26 -56.19
N ASP A 870 36.55 -21.78 -57.04
CA ASP A 870 36.47 -21.98 -58.50
C ASP A 870 36.64 -23.48 -58.89
N ASP A 871 37.51 -24.19 -58.23
CA ASP A 871 37.67 -25.65 -58.42
C ASP A 871 36.36 -26.38 -58.03
N ALA A 872 35.73 -26.01 -56.91
CA ALA A 872 34.47 -26.57 -56.47
C ALA A 872 33.33 -26.29 -57.45
N LEU A 873 33.21 -25.06 -57.97
CA LEU A 873 32.20 -24.70 -58.99
C LEU A 873 32.43 -25.35 -60.31
N ASN A 874 33.67 -25.46 -60.76
CA ASN A 874 34.03 -26.13 -62.00
C ASN A 874 33.77 -27.63 -61.97
N ALA A 875 33.83 -28.25 -60.84
CA ALA A 875 33.57 -29.70 -60.66
C ALA A 875 32.05 -30.00 -60.60
N VAL A 876 31.16 -29.00 -60.48
CA VAL A 876 29.69 -29.21 -60.33
C VAL A 876 29.12 -30.03 -61.50
N PRO A 877 29.44 -29.73 -62.80
CA PRO A 877 28.90 -30.48 -63.89
C PRO A 877 29.24 -31.96 -63.84
N GLU A 878 30.49 -32.27 -63.62
CA GLU A 878 30.96 -33.68 -63.59
C GLU A 878 30.35 -34.44 -62.40
N ILE A 879 30.25 -33.79 -61.23
CA ILE A 879 29.61 -34.38 -60.06
C ILE A 879 28.14 -34.65 -60.26
N VAL A 880 27.39 -33.69 -60.88
CA VAL A 880 25.98 -33.89 -61.18
C VAL A 880 25.81 -35.02 -62.21
N LYS A 881 26.64 -35.09 -63.27
CA LYS A 881 26.63 -36.18 -64.25
C LYS A 881 26.91 -37.54 -63.60
N ALA A 882 27.85 -37.63 -62.73
CA ALA A 882 28.19 -38.86 -62.00
C ALA A 882 27.04 -39.32 -61.09
N GLU A 883 26.28 -38.40 -60.43
CA GLU A 883 25.11 -38.73 -59.61
C GLU A 883 23.89 -39.15 -60.46
N MET A 884 23.74 -38.67 -61.69
CA MET A 884 22.68 -39.10 -62.60
C MET A 884 22.87 -40.52 -63.14
N ASN A 885 24.12 -40.99 -63.23
CA ASN A 885 24.46 -42.30 -63.72
C ASN A 885 24.56 -43.38 -62.63
N GLN A 886 24.31 -43.02 -61.36
CA GLN A 886 24.15 -43.96 -60.22
C GLN A 886 22.68 -44.28 -59.99
#